data_566d6aa6182cd6cd9f8155f164e8b523
#
_entry.id   566d6aa6182cd6cd9f8155f164e8b523
#
_cell.length_a   1.000
_cell.length_b   1.000
_cell.length_c   1.000
_cell.angle_alpha   90.00
_cell.angle_beta   90.00
_cell.angle_gamma   90.00
#
_symmetry.space_group_name_H-M   'P 1'
#
loop_
_entity.id
_entity.type
_entity.pdbx_description
1 polymer ?
#
loop_
_entity_poly.entity_id
_entity_poly.type
_entity_poly.pdbx_seq_one_letter_code
_entity_poly.pdbx_strand_id
1 'polypeptide(L)'
;MTPNNNNGAAIVVTDTGKDITGAITDSNFTNNKAHFSGAVDICEGKITIKNSIFVNNSAEYCAGAIAVDSQINKPAVEIINSKFDSNSAEYGGAIYNYYNLTVVDSTFTNNSKDTIYNFRVANLDLGIKTFTDLQNAIGLVRGTLTLDSDIAMTDDEAANFKDGVAINKNIRIDGKGHTIDAMDLGRIFSIGEGFTVTLTNATLINGKAVEGGAIYNDGSLTLSDVKLSDNAADSYGGAVFNNGHLVVGNSVFESNDIVNRGSASVDYGGAAIYNWYDGVLTVSGSNFTNNIKNYKNGDRLVGAIATIGDATISDSYFVNNTGRWGGAISTAGYLLAGDDVNTLTVSGSTFKENGGLYGAGIFVAGSDFTVSDCVFDKNSAFGKGDMTPNNNNGAAIVVTDTGKDITGAITGSNFTNNKAQYGGAIYICEGNIAISDSLFENNSADVEGGAIDIGSAINNPVVTVENSKFVNNTPQAIHNSKELHLGIETFTDLQNAINLVDGILTLDSDIAMTDDEAAGFVNGVIINKDIVIDGKGHTISAEDLGRIFSIGEGFTVTLTNATLINGKADKGGAIYNDGSLTLSDVKLSDNAADSYGGAVFNNGHLVVGNSVFDSNDIVNRGSASVDYGGAAIYNWYDGVLTVSGSNFTNNIKNYKNGDRLVGAIATIGDATISDSYFVNNAGRWGGAITTSGALLAGDDVNTLTVSGSTFKENGGLYGAGIFVWGSDFTVSDCVFDKNTASGKGNMTPNNNNGAAIEVTDTNKAIAGIITGSKFTNNKAQYGGAIDICEGNIKITDSEFVNNSADVEGGAIDINTVNGNPEVSISGSKFINNSASYGGAIVNVKDLTVRNTEFVNNTPDAIFNYV
;
A
#
# COMPACT_ATOMS: atom_id res chain seq x y z
N MET A 1 26.07 -64.49 39.31
CA MET A 1 25.92 -63.15 38.89
C MET A 1 26.01 -63.10 37.37
N THR A 2 24.98 -62.61 36.73
CA THR A 2 25.05 -62.43 35.30
C THR A 2 26.09 -61.28 35.00
N PRO A 3 26.89 -61.39 33.97
CA PRO A 3 27.99 -60.42 33.74
C PRO A 3 27.61 -58.96 33.54
N ASN A 4 26.34 -58.63 33.64
CA ASN A 4 25.80 -57.28 33.28
C ASN A 4 25.35 -56.42 34.46
N ASN A 5 25.62 -56.76 35.71
CA ASN A 5 25.20 -56.01 36.89
C ASN A 5 26.35 -55.71 37.89
N ASN A 6 27.48 -55.32 37.41
CA ASN A 6 28.60 -54.91 38.24
C ASN A 6 28.44 -53.43 38.66
N ASN A 7 27.59 -53.20 39.65
CA ASN A 7 27.38 -51.90 40.26
C ASN A 7 28.35 -51.71 41.42
N GLY A 8 28.81 -50.55 41.72
CA GLY A 8 29.62 -50.13 42.85
C GLY A 8 30.76 -51.06 43.29
N ALA A 9 31.98 -50.63 43.07
CA ALA A 9 33.14 -51.45 43.34
C ALA A 9 33.42 -51.62 44.84
N ALA A 10 33.10 -50.64 45.67
CA ALA A 10 33.39 -50.68 47.13
C ALA A 10 32.13 -50.72 47.99
N ILE A 11 31.14 -49.89 47.72
CA ILE A 11 29.88 -49.85 48.49
C ILE A 11 28.71 -49.82 47.50
N VAL A 12 27.70 -50.66 47.75
CA VAL A 12 26.41 -50.57 47.05
C VAL A 12 25.29 -50.46 48.06
N VAL A 13 24.48 -49.45 47.98
CA VAL A 13 23.23 -49.22 48.67
C VAL A 13 22.09 -49.66 47.74
N THR A 14 21.59 -50.85 47.91
CA THR A 14 20.65 -51.50 47.00
C THR A 14 19.21 -51.06 47.17
N ASP A 15 18.45 -51.08 46.08
CA ASP A 15 17.01 -50.80 46.07
C ASP A 15 16.21 -51.87 46.85
N THR A 16 15.73 -51.54 48.03
CA THR A 16 14.90 -52.45 48.86
C THR A 16 13.49 -51.92 49.10
N GLY A 17 13.22 -50.65 48.67
CA GLY A 17 11.95 -50.00 48.94
C GLY A 17 11.77 -49.50 50.34
N LYS A 18 12.84 -49.38 51.12
CA LYS A 18 12.80 -48.89 52.51
C LYS A 18 13.43 -47.51 52.65
N ASP A 19 12.85 -46.70 53.55
CA ASP A 19 13.46 -45.45 53.95
C ASP A 19 14.67 -45.72 54.86
N ILE A 20 15.84 -45.61 54.27
CA ILE A 20 17.10 -45.79 55.05
C ILE A 20 17.86 -44.46 55.10
N THR A 21 18.65 -44.32 56.19
CA THR A 21 19.62 -43.24 56.32
C THR A 21 21.01 -43.85 56.54
N GLY A 22 22.01 -43.23 55.91
CA GLY A 22 23.38 -43.68 56.06
C GLY A 22 24.39 -42.53 55.94
N ALA A 23 25.58 -42.76 56.46
CA ALA A 23 26.69 -41.84 56.37
C ALA A 23 27.98 -42.56 55.98
N ILE A 24 28.74 -41.91 55.07
CA ILE A 24 30.11 -42.26 54.77
C ILE A 24 30.98 -41.09 55.21
N THR A 25 31.81 -41.24 56.18
CA THR A 25 32.59 -40.15 56.79
C THR A 25 34.07 -40.51 56.86
N ASP A 26 34.94 -39.49 56.68
CA ASP A 26 36.39 -39.56 56.80
C ASP A 26 37.00 -40.77 56.08
N SER A 27 36.44 -41.12 54.88
CA SER A 27 36.72 -42.33 54.14
C SER A 27 37.52 -42.10 52.88
N ASN A 28 38.35 -43.08 52.52
CA ASN A 28 39.19 -42.97 51.33
C ASN A 28 38.87 -44.13 50.34
N PHE A 29 38.46 -43.76 49.15
CA PHE A 29 38.15 -44.67 48.03
C PHE A 29 39.17 -44.45 46.92
N THR A 30 40.06 -45.42 46.70
CA THR A 30 41.20 -45.23 45.80
C THR A 30 41.32 -46.44 44.87
N ASN A 31 41.46 -46.17 43.56
CA ASN A 31 41.72 -47.18 42.53
C ASN A 31 40.63 -48.27 42.43
N ASN A 32 39.36 -47.97 42.80
CA ASN A 32 38.27 -48.90 42.65
C ASN A 32 37.82 -48.89 41.19
N LYS A 33 37.42 -50.06 40.71
CA LYS A 33 36.98 -50.25 39.32
C LYS A 33 35.70 -51.07 39.19
N ALA A 34 34.73 -50.60 38.41
CA ALA A 34 33.47 -51.31 38.18
C ALA A 34 32.98 -51.16 36.74
N HIS A 35 31.87 -51.79 36.41
CA HIS A 35 31.19 -51.54 35.13
C HIS A 35 30.36 -50.27 35.20
N PHE A 36 29.61 -50.09 36.30
CA PHE A 36 28.87 -48.85 36.57
C PHE A 36 29.60 -48.03 37.64
N SER A 37 29.29 -47.80 38.80
CA SER A 37 29.89 -46.94 39.78
C SER A 37 31.29 -47.41 40.26
N GLY A 38 32.32 -46.63 39.98
CA GLY A 38 33.70 -47.01 40.27
C GLY A 38 33.98 -47.26 41.77
N ALA A 39 33.33 -46.50 42.68
CA ALA A 39 33.49 -46.67 44.14
C ALA A 39 32.18 -46.93 44.88
N VAL A 40 31.18 -46.03 44.74
CA VAL A 40 29.95 -46.07 45.50
C VAL A 40 28.72 -46.02 44.60
N ASP A 41 27.76 -46.92 44.80
CA ASP A 41 26.48 -46.96 44.13
C ASP A 41 25.35 -46.79 45.11
N ILE A 42 24.49 -45.71 44.92
CA ILE A 42 23.44 -45.36 45.87
C ILE A 42 22.08 -45.43 45.20
N CYS A 43 21.30 -46.46 45.47
CA CYS A 43 20.00 -46.69 44.84
C CYS A 43 18.80 -46.35 45.74
N GLU A 44 18.97 -46.09 47.06
CA GLU A 44 17.89 -45.71 47.97
C GLU A 44 18.41 -44.90 49.16
N GLY A 45 17.49 -44.25 49.88
CA GLY A 45 17.73 -43.66 51.17
C GLY A 45 18.28 -42.23 51.12
N LYS A 46 18.52 -41.69 52.32
CA LYS A 46 19.19 -40.39 52.53
C LYS A 46 20.61 -40.64 52.96
N ILE A 47 21.61 -40.43 52.15
CA ILE A 47 23.00 -40.76 52.41
C ILE A 47 23.82 -39.45 52.46
N THR A 48 24.55 -39.25 53.54
CA THR A 48 25.52 -38.15 53.71
C THR A 48 26.95 -38.67 53.51
N ILE A 49 27.73 -38.08 52.66
CA ILE A 49 29.15 -38.34 52.42
C ILE A 49 29.95 -37.14 52.86
N LYS A 50 30.80 -37.28 53.87
CA LYS A 50 31.51 -36.14 54.47
C LYS A 50 32.99 -36.40 54.66
N ASN A 51 33.82 -35.33 54.41
CA ASN A 51 35.30 -35.37 54.60
C ASN A 51 35.94 -36.56 53.90
N SER A 52 35.42 -37.03 52.81
CA SER A 52 35.84 -38.28 52.17
C SER A 52 36.61 -37.97 50.84
N ILE A 53 37.51 -38.91 50.45
CA ILE A 53 38.43 -38.72 49.36
C ILE A 53 38.18 -39.87 48.34
N PHE A 54 37.96 -39.49 47.09
CA PHE A 54 37.76 -40.36 45.94
C PHE A 54 38.85 -40.13 44.94
N VAL A 55 39.82 -41.05 44.76
CA VAL A 55 40.96 -40.86 43.90
C VAL A 55 41.14 -42.00 42.93
N ASN A 56 41.30 -41.71 41.64
CA ASN A 56 41.59 -42.69 40.60
C ASN A 56 40.61 -43.85 40.53
N ASN A 57 39.35 -43.61 40.87
CA ASN A 57 38.29 -44.63 40.74
C ASN A 57 37.77 -44.61 39.27
N SER A 58 37.37 -45.74 38.75
CA SER A 58 36.98 -45.80 37.36
C SER A 58 35.76 -46.71 37.15
N ALA A 59 34.88 -46.29 36.21
CA ALA A 59 33.81 -47.11 35.68
C ALA A 59 33.89 -47.19 34.16
N GLU A 60 33.42 -48.30 33.60
CA GLU A 60 33.41 -48.45 32.15
C GLU A 60 32.29 -47.61 31.51
N TYR A 61 31.17 -47.43 32.23
CA TYR A 61 30.00 -46.73 31.68
C TYR A 61 29.70 -45.42 32.41
N CYS A 62 29.26 -45.46 33.67
CA CYS A 62 28.90 -44.23 34.39
C CYS A 62 29.42 -44.19 35.81
N ALA A 63 29.64 -42.98 36.32
CA ALA A 63 30.16 -42.66 37.65
C ALA A 63 31.57 -43.23 37.96
N GLY A 64 32.60 -42.46 37.65
CA GLY A 64 33.97 -42.87 38.03
C GLY A 64 34.11 -43.08 39.52
N ALA A 65 33.39 -42.32 40.37
CA ALA A 65 33.38 -42.49 41.85
C ALA A 65 32.00 -42.81 42.37
N ILE A 66 30.97 -42.02 42.19
CA ILE A 66 29.67 -42.16 42.87
C ILE A 66 28.52 -42.14 41.82
N ALA A 67 27.65 -43.14 41.84
CA ALA A 67 26.35 -43.11 41.17
C ALA A 67 25.24 -42.85 42.18
N VAL A 68 24.30 -41.98 41.81
CA VAL A 68 23.03 -41.75 42.53
C VAL A 68 21.93 -42.17 41.54
N ASP A 69 21.52 -43.39 41.56
CA ASP A 69 20.64 -44.03 40.59
C ASP A 69 19.70 -45.03 41.27
N SER A 70 18.52 -45.28 40.73
CA SER A 70 17.56 -46.22 41.25
C SER A 70 16.51 -46.57 40.15
N GLN A 71 15.98 -47.77 40.20
CA GLN A 71 14.83 -48.22 39.39
C GLN A 71 13.50 -48.08 40.16
N ILE A 72 13.55 -48.00 41.50
CA ILE A 72 12.36 -48.07 42.37
C ILE A 72 12.24 -46.86 43.27
N ASN A 73 13.35 -46.34 43.82
CA ASN A 73 13.38 -45.35 44.86
C ASN A 73 13.90 -44.01 44.34
N LYS A 74 13.88 -42.99 45.16
CA LYS A 74 14.42 -41.65 44.89
C LYS A 74 15.48 -41.28 45.92
N PRO A 75 16.70 -41.80 45.77
CA PRO A 75 17.77 -41.49 46.74
C PRO A 75 18.05 -39.98 46.79
N ALA A 76 18.45 -39.52 47.97
CA ALA A 76 18.93 -38.17 48.20
C ALA A 76 20.34 -38.26 48.82
N VAL A 77 21.31 -37.67 48.14
CA VAL A 77 22.70 -37.73 48.54
C VAL A 77 23.22 -36.35 48.83
N GLU A 78 23.90 -36.19 49.98
CA GLU A 78 24.59 -34.96 50.34
C GLU A 78 26.09 -35.25 50.52
N ILE A 79 26.94 -34.49 49.76
CA ILE A 79 28.37 -34.60 49.76
C ILE A 79 28.96 -33.32 50.33
N ILE A 80 29.71 -33.43 51.46
CA ILE A 80 30.23 -32.25 52.14
C ILE A 80 31.74 -32.41 52.31
N ASN A 81 32.50 -31.34 52.06
CA ASN A 81 33.92 -31.22 52.30
C ASN A 81 34.69 -32.46 51.79
N SER A 82 34.39 -32.94 50.58
CA SER A 82 34.95 -34.15 50.01
C SER A 82 35.80 -33.85 48.78
N LYS A 83 36.78 -34.71 48.48
CA LYS A 83 37.72 -34.54 47.35
C LYS A 83 37.50 -35.62 46.33
N PHE A 84 37.39 -35.20 45.02
CA PHE A 84 37.32 -36.09 43.87
C PHE A 84 38.49 -35.78 42.93
N ASP A 85 39.43 -36.70 42.81
CA ASP A 85 40.63 -36.47 41.99
C ASP A 85 40.89 -37.64 41.06
N SER A 86 41.10 -37.34 39.77
CA SER A 86 41.48 -38.31 38.74
C SER A 86 40.51 -39.51 38.55
N ASN A 87 39.22 -39.33 38.90
CA ASN A 87 38.19 -40.36 38.65
C ASN A 87 37.74 -40.32 37.17
N SER A 88 37.30 -41.47 36.63
CA SER A 88 37.01 -41.58 35.18
C SER A 88 35.85 -42.53 34.85
N ALA A 89 34.97 -42.07 33.94
CA ALA A 89 33.89 -42.83 33.30
C ALA A 89 33.52 -42.22 31.96
N GLU A 90 32.71 -42.94 31.19
CA GLU A 90 32.13 -42.35 29.95
C GLU A 90 31.15 -41.22 30.27
N TYR A 91 30.30 -41.40 31.33
CA TYR A 91 29.36 -40.39 31.85
C TYR A 91 29.61 -40.13 33.34
N GLY A 92 29.84 -38.86 33.70
CA GLY A 92 30.14 -38.44 35.06
C GLY A 92 31.49 -39.00 35.56
N GLY A 93 32.58 -38.36 35.12
CA GLY A 93 33.95 -38.80 35.51
C GLY A 93 34.14 -38.99 37.02
N ALA A 94 33.48 -38.18 37.83
CA ALA A 94 33.37 -38.36 39.27
C ALA A 94 31.98 -38.88 39.69
N ILE A 95 30.91 -38.16 39.30
CA ILE A 95 29.56 -38.41 39.79
C ILE A 95 28.56 -38.58 38.63
N TYR A 96 27.69 -39.54 38.71
CA TYR A 96 26.48 -39.73 37.89
C TYR A 96 25.24 -39.55 38.74
N ASN A 97 24.44 -38.54 38.47
CA ASN A 97 23.25 -38.21 39.23
C ASN A 97 21.97 -38.32 38.39
N TYR A 98 21.03 -39.13 38.90
CA TYR A 98 19.69 -39.32 38.33
C TYR A 98 18.58 -38.78 39.23
N TYR A 99 18.88 -38.49 40.54
CA TYR A 99 17.89 -38.06 41.52
C TYR A 99 18.30 -36.75 42.25
N ASN A 100 18.42 -36.78 43.60
CA ASN A 100 18.72 -35.61 44.39
C ASN A 100 20.15 -35.67 44.89
N LEU A 101 20.95 -34.73 44.50
CA LEU A 101 22.36 -34.57 44.88
C LEU A 101 22.66 -33.14 45.35
N THR A 102 23.16 -33.02 46.59
CA THR A 102 23.70 -31.77 47.10
C THR A 102 25.21 -31.93 47.30
N VAL A 103 26.01 -31.00 46.81
CA VAL A 103 27.47 -31.02 46.93
C VAL A 103 27.94 -29.68 47.48
N VAL A 104 28.51 -29.68 48.68
CA VAL A 104 28.94 -28.47 49.41
C VAL A 104 30.44 -28.62 49.76
N ASP A 105 31.18 -27.52 49.64
CA ASP A 105 32.61 -27.42 50.04
C ASP A 105 33.52 -28.56 49.50
N SER A 106 33.17 -29.13 48.33
CA SER A 106 33.87 -30.25 47.79
C SER A 106 34.68 -29.90 46.55
N THR A 107 35.82 -30.56 46.35
CA THR A 107 36.76 -30.25 45.27
C THR A 107 36.81 -31.34 44.24
N PHE A 108 36.91 -30.93 42.96
CA PHE A 108 37.00 -31.80 41.79
C PHE A 108 38.22 -31.45 40.98
N THR A 109 39.20 -32.37 40.84
CA THR A 109 40.42 -32.17 40.10
C THR A 109 40.70 -33.36 39.17
N ASN A 110 41.18 -33.10 37.95
CA ASN A 110 41.65 -34.08 36.99
C ASN A 110 40.65 -35.23 36.73
N ASN A 111 39.37 -35.08 37.05
CA ASN A 111 38.37 -36.11 36.69
C ASN A 111 38.17 -36.12 35.16
N SER A 112 37.77 -37.27 34.59
CA SER A 112 37.55 -37.34 33.15
C SER A 112 36.46 -36.36 32.72
N LYS A 113 36.39 -36.13 31.42
CA LYS A 113 35.39 -35.22 30.81
C LYS A 113 34.01 -35.41 31.44
N ASP A 114 33.32 -34.26 31.68
CA ASP A 114 32.02 -34.26 32.35
C ASP A 114 32.08 -34.81 33.78
N THR A 115 32.73 -34.06 34.62
CA THR A 115 32.99 -34.46 36.04
C THR A 115 31.71 -34.89 36.77
N ILE A 116 30.62 -34.15 36.63
CA ILE A 116 29.29 -34.54 37.13
C ILE A 116 28.31 -34.64 35.94
N TYR A 117 27.78 -35.83 35.73
CA TYR A 117 26.70 -36.01 34.77
C TYR A 117 25.35 -35.95 35.49
N ASN A 118 24.54 -34.91 35.17
CA ASN A 118 23.25 -34.72 35.83
C ASN A 118 22.09 -34.88 34.84
N PHE A 119 21.22 -35.84 35.11
CA PHE A 119 20.07 -36.09 34.24
C PHE A 119 19.03 -34.96 34.31
N ARG A 120 18.24 -34.81 33.23
CA ARG A 120 17.24 -33.72 33.09
C ARG A 120 16.23 -33.66 34.25
N VAL A 121 15.88 -34.79 34.85
CA VAL A 121 14.87 -34.89 35.91
C VAL A 121 15.49 -34.87 37.31
N ALA A 122 16.82 -34.84 37.42
CA ALA A 122 17.55 -34.85 38.67
C ALA A 122 17.72 -33.45 39.23
N ASN A 123 17.68 -33.32 40.57
CA ASN A 123 18.08 -32.11 41.24
C ASN A 123 19.58 -32.17 41.58
N LEU A 124 20.27 -31.08 41.27
CA LEU A 124 21.67 -30.93 41.63
C LEU A 124 21.84 -29.56 42.28
N ASP A 125 22.15 -29.57 43.58
CA ASP A 125 22.51 -28.40 44.34
C ASP A 125 24.03 -28.33 44.53
N LEU A 126 24.67 -27.29 44.03
CA LEU A 126 26.10 -27.03 44.13
C LEU A 126 26.41 -25.81 45.05
N GLY A 127 25.42 -25.27 45.73
CA GLY A 127 25.58 -24.09 46.59
C GLY A 127 26.05 -22.84 45.85
N ILE A 128 25.53 -22.64 44.63
CA ILE A 128 25.94 -21.57 43.70
C ILE A 128 25.39 -20.22 44.21
N LYS A 129 26.24 -19.27 44.54
CA LYS A 129 25.86 -17.93 45.05
C LYS A 129 26.53 -16.78 44.32
N THR A 130 27.64 -17.03 43.69
CA THR A 130 28.44 -16.02 42.98
C THR A 130 28.65 -16.40 41.53
N PHE A 131 29.12 -15.47 40.69
CA PHE A 131 29.47 -15.75 39.31
C PHE A 131 30.63 -16.71 39.19
N THR A 132 31.55 -16.68 40.12
CA THR A 132 32.65 -17.66 40.19
C THR A 132 32.12 -19.06 40.46
N ASP A 133 31.17 -19.22 41.37
CA ASP A 133 30.51 -20.53 41.64
C ASP A 133 29.77 -21.02 40.38
N LEU A 134 29.05 -20.13 39.71
CA LEU A 134 28.30 -20.46 38.48
C LEU A 134 29.24 -20.89 37.35
N GLN A 135 30.35 -20.18 37.13
CA GLN A 135 31.34 -20.55 36.10
C GLN A 135 31.96 -21.93 36.41
N ASN A 136 32.28 -22.17 37.69
CA ASN A 136 32.84 -23.46 38.13
C ASN A 136 31.81 -24.58 37.92
N ALA A 137 30.55 -24.37 38.34
CA ALA A 137 29.47 -25.34 38.19
C ALA A 137 29.20 -25.70 36.72
N ILE A 138 29.16 -24.70 35.84
CA ILE A 138 29.06 -24.92 34.38
C ILE A 138 30.24 -25.76 33.89
N GLY A 139 31.43 -25.49 34.34
CA GLY A 139 32.62 -26.31 34.01
C GLY A 139 32.49 -27.78 34.42
N LEU A 140 31.95 -28.02 35.61
CA LEU A 140 31.83 -29.34 36.18
C LEU A 140 30.71 -30.21 35.59
N VAL A 141 29.56 -29.61 35.27
CA VAL A 141 28.30 -30.31 35.00
C VAL A 141 28.11 -30.58 33.50
N ARG A 142 27.69 -31.80 33.17
CA ARG A 142 27.07 -32.12 31.89
C ARG A 142 25.61 -32.51 32.09
N GLY A 143 24.75 -32.10 31.19
CA GLY A 143 23.30 -32.33 31.25
C GLY A 143 22.60 -31.11 31.81
N THR A 144 21.93 -31.20 32.98
CA THR A 144 21.19 -30.07 33.55
C THR A 144 21.87 -29.53 34.81
N LEU A 145 22.17 -28.25 34.80
CA LEU A 145 22.54 -27.51 36.00
C LEU A 145 21.30 -26.84 36.58
N THR A 146 21.00 -27.09 37.86
CA THR A 146 19.88 -26.46 38.60
C THR A 146 20.41 -25.38 39.50
N LEU A 147 19.69 -24.27 39.64
CA LEU A 147 19.97 -23.24 40.66
C LEU A 147 19.08 -23.47 41.89
N ASP A 148 19.64 -23.27 43.05
CA ASP A 148 18.96 -23.47 44.33
C ASP A 148 18.91 -22.19 45.16
N SER A 149 19.49 -21.10 44.65
CA SER A 149 19.46 -19.78 45.27
C SER A 149 19.68 -18.70 44.22
N ASP A 150 19.34 -17.49 44.59
CA ASP A 150 19.69 -16.31 43.82
C ASP A 150 21.20 -16.13 43.78
N ILE A 151 21.71 -15.64 42.64
CA ILE A 151 23.13 -15.45 42.37
C ILE A 151 23.34 -13.95 42.14
N ALA A 152 24.30 -13.36 42.78
CA ALA A 152 24.68 -11.97 42.53
C ALA A 152 26.17 -11.83 42.24
N MET A 153 26.53 -10.97 41.26
CA MET A 153 27.91 -10.61 41.02
C MET A 153 28.43 -9.71 42.14
N THR A 154 29.64 -9.98 42.61
CA THR A 154 30.28 -9.16 43.62
C THR A 154 31.26 -8.15 42.99
N ASP A 155 31.56 -7.05 43.69
CA ASP A 155 32.55 -6.06 43.21
C ASP A 155 33.91 -6.68 42.88
N ASP A 156 34.35 -7.66 43.67
CA ASP A 156 35.63 -8.36 43.45
C ASP A 156 35.62 -9.23 42.18
N GLU A 157 34.43 -9.65 41.75
CA GLU A 157 34.23 -10.48 40.53
C GLU A 157 34.13 -9.65 39.26
N ALA A 158 33.75 -8.35 39.34
CA ALA A 158 33.45 -7.50 38.21
C ALA A 158 34.53 -7.50 37.10
N ALA A 159 35.80 -7.48 37.45
CA ALA A 159 36.91 -7.49 36.50
C ALA A 159 37.02 -8.81 35.73
N ASN A 160 36.65 -9.93 36.33
CA ASN A 160 36.73 -11.28 35.75
C ASN A 160 35.50 -11.62 34.93
N PHE A 161 34.34 -11.06 35.24
CA PHE A 161 33.07 -11.35 34.58
C PHE A 161 32.49 -10.15 33.80
N LYS A 162 33.34 -9.19 33.41
CA LYS A 162 32.94 -8.08 32.56
C LYS A 162 32.22 -8.57 31.28
N ASP A 163 32.71 -9.66 30.69
CA ASP A 163 32.15 -10.29 29.50
C ASP A 163 31.20 -11.48 29.81
N GLY A 164 30.85 -11.66 31.10
CA GLY A 164 29.93 -12.67 31.60
C GLY A 164 30.53 -14.04 31.86
N VAL A 165 29.71 -14.92 32.37
CA VAL A 165 30.04 -16.35 32.55
C VAL A 165 30.11 -17.01 31.20
N ALA A 166 31.26 -17.59 30.83
CA ALA A 166 31.50 -18.20 29.53
C ALA A 166 30.93 -19.63 29.47
N ILE A 167 30.07 -19.86 28.46
CA ILE A 167 29.48 -21.19 28.22
C ILE A 167 30.02 -21.74 26.90
N ASN A 168 31.08 -22.56 27.00
CA ASN A 168 31.74 -23.22 25.87
C ASN A 168 31.48 -24.73 25.86
N LYS A 169 30.24 -25.13 26.13
CA LYS A 169 29.77 -26.53 26.09
C LYS A 169 28.25 -26.59 25.96
N ASN A 170 27.75 -27.73 25.52
CA ASN A 170 26.31 -27.99 25.52
C ASN A 170 25.80 -28.21 26.94
N ILE A 171 24.82 -27.41 27.37
CA ILE A 171 24.30 -27.50 28.75
C ILE A 171 22.85 -26.98 28.80
N ARG A 172 22.08 -27.57 29.72
CA ARG A 172 20.78 -27.04 30.15
C ARG A 172 20.95 -26.41 31.53
N ILE A 173 20.46 -25.18 31.73
CA ILE A 173 20.41 -24.50 33.03
C ILE A 173 18.94 -24.30 33.38
N ASP A 174 18.50 -24.89 34.50
CA ASP A 174 17.16 -24.67 35.06
C ASP A 174 17.30 -23.75 36.29
N GLY A 175 16.83 -22.51 36.15
CA GLY A 175 16.91 -21.51 37.19
C GLY A 175 15.97 -21.74 38.36
N LYS A 176 14.99 -22.67 38.27
CA LYS A 176 14.01 -22.93 39.31
C LYS A 176 13.26 -21.69 39.85
N GLY A 177 13.21 -20.61 39.07
CA GLY A 177 12.64 -19.34 39.45
C GLY A 177 13.62 -18.37 40.13
N HIS A 178 14.89 -18.77 40.32
CA HIS A 178 15.91 -17.92 40.91
C HIS A 178 16.41 -16.82 39.99
N THR A 179 16.98 -15.81 40.62
CA THR A 179 17.50 -14.62 39.98
C THR A 179 19.03 -14.71 39.83
N ILE A 180 19.51 -14.32 38.63
CA ILE A 180 20.94 -14.05 38.39
C ILE A 180 21.07 -12.54 38.16
N ASP A 181 21.71 -11.86 39.12
CA ASP A 181 21.86 -10.40 39.14
C ASP A 181 23.32 -10.03 38.86
N ALA A 182 23.57 -9.35 37.75
CA ALA A 182 24.89 -8.85 37.45
C ALA A 182 25.22 -7.51 38.11
N MET A 183 24.31 -6.93 38.90
CA MET A 183 24.52 -5.72 39.71
C MET A 183 25.08 -4.51 38.89
N ASP A 184 24.80 -4.42 37.59
CA ASP A 184 25.40 -3.45 36.65
C ASP A 184 26.92 -3.56 36.47
N LEU A 185 27.54 -4.63 36.93
CA LEU A 185 28.99 -4.81 36.96
C LEU A 185 29.55 -5.53 35.70
N GLY A 186 28.71 -6.26 34.95
CA GLY A 186 29.12 -6.99 33.78
C GLY A 186 27.97 -7.67 33.07
N ARG A 187 28.28 -8.49 32.07
CA ARG A 187 27.31 -9.38 31.39
C ARG A 187 27.00 -10.58 32.25
N ILE A 188 25.84 -11.21 32.04
CA ILE A 188 25.51 -12.45 32.75
C ILE A 188 26.11 -13.66 32.06
N PHE A 189 25.83 -13.87 30.76
CA PHE A 189 26.30 -15.01 29.99
C PHE A 189 26.95 -14.63 28.66
N SER A 190 27.99 -15.37 28.27
CA SER A 190 28.55 -15.39 26.93
C SER A 190 28.52 -16.82 26.40
N ILE A 191 27.83 -17.06 25.29
CA ILE A 191 27.68 -18.38 24.69
C ILE A 191 28.56 -18.46 23.46
N GLY A 192 29.49 -19.43 23.44
CA GLY A 192 30.44 -19.61 22.36
C GLY A 192 29.83 -20.26 21.14
N GLU A 193 30.45 -20.02 19.98
CA GLU A 193 30.08 -20.60 18.69
C GLU A 193 30.09 -22.14 18.73
N GLY A 194 29.08 -22.75 18.09
CA GLY A 194 28.92 -24.22 17.98
C GLY A 194 28.37 -24.90 19.23
N PHE A 195 28.09 -24.19 20.31
CA PHE A 195 27.49 -24.76 21.51
C PHE A 195 26.00 -24.51 21.58
N THR A 196 25.30 -25.48 22.20
CA THR A 196 23.84 -25.41 22.44
C THR A 196 23.54 -25.24 23.91
N VAL A 197 22.87 -24.16 24.25
CA VAL A 197 22.48 -23.82 25.62
C VAL A 197 20.96 -23.70 25.72
N THR A 198 20.38 -24.30 26.75
CA THR A 198 18.98 -24.10 27.11
C THR A 198 18.91 -23.49 28.49
N LEU A 199 18.32 -22.31 28.63
CA LEU A 199 18.04 -21.67 29.92
C LEU A 199 16.53 -21.65 30.17
N THR A 200 16.11 -22.13 31.32
CA THR A 200 14.69 -22.21 31.69
C THR A 200 14.43 -21.69 33.10
N ASN A 201 13.23 -21.14 33.32
CA ASN A 201 12.74 -20.76 34.66
C ASN A 201 13.76 -19.87 35.42
N ALA A 202 14.33 -18.86 34.79
CA ALA A 202 15.31 -17.97 35.41
C ALA A 202 14.92 -16.49 35.26
N THR A 203 15.39 -15.66 36.16
CA THR A 203 15.32 -14.22 36.02
C THR A 203 16.74 -13.64 35.89
N LEU A 204 17.00 -12.89 34.83
CA LEU A 204 18.29 -12.26 34.51
C LEU A 204 18.13 -10.73 34.63
N ILE A 205 18.84 -10.13 35.57
CA ILE A 205 18.69 -8.67 35.80
C ILE A 205 20.03 -7.94 35.87
N ASN A 206 19.94 -6.62 35.64
CA ASN A 206 21.06 -5.67 35.82
C ASN A 206 22.34 -6.09 35.08
N GLY A 207 22.20 -6.81 33.95
CA GLY A 207 23.33 -7.10 33.08
C GLY A 207 23.77 -5.86 32.32
N LYS A 208 25.08 -5.58 32.26
CA LYS A 208 25.61 -4.40 31.59
C LYS A 208 26.87 -4.71 30.81
N ALA A 209 26.83 -4.42 29.48
CA ALA A 209 27.95 -4.70 28.60
C ALA A 209 27.97 -3.75 27.39
N VAL A 210 28.94 -3.88 26.51
CA VAL A 210 28.98 -3.13 25.24
C VAL A 210 27.84 -3.62 24.33
N GLU A 211 27.69 -4.95 24.23
CA GLU A 211 26.66 -5.65 23.45
C GLU A 211 26.07 -6.77 24.27
N GLY A 212 24.76 -7.00 24.20
CA GLY A 212 24.11 -8.05 24.98
C GLY A 212 24.31 -7.89 26.48
N GLY A 213 23.62 -6.95 27.10
CA GLY A 213 23.78 -6.65 28.52
C GLY A 213 23.62 -7.89 29.43
N ALA A 214 22.61 -8.72 29.17
CA ALA A 214 22.47 -10.00 29.87
C ALA A 214 23.19 -11.14 29.13
N ILE A 215 23.00 -11.27 27.81
CA ILE A 215 23.50 -12.43 27.05
C ILE A 215 24.13 -11.98 25.72
N TYR A 216 25.32 -12.52 25.45
CA TYR A 216 25.95 -12.53 24.13
C TYR A 216 25.91 -13.94 23.58
N ASN A 217 25.27 -14.15 22.40
CA ASN A 217 25.07 -15.48 21.82
C ASN A 217 25.70 -15.61 20.44
N ASP A 218 26.76 -16.41 20.32
CA ASP A 218 27.33 -16.88 19.05
C ASP A 218 26.91 -18.33 18.73
N GLY A 219 26.29 -19.02 19.68
CA GLY A 219 25.88 -20.42 19.55
C GLY A 219 24.39 -20.61 19.26
N SER A 220 23.83 -21.67 19.79
CA SER A 220 22.41 -21.97 19.73
C SER A 220 21.80 -21.85 21.14
N LEU A 221 21.01 -20.82 21.37
CA LEU A 221 20.39 -20.52 22.68
C LEU A 221 18.90 -20.71 22.63
N THR A 222 18.37 -21.45 23.60
CA THR A 222 16.92 -21.49 23.86
C THR A 222 16.62 -20.88 25.24
N LEU A 223 15.74 -19.87 25.25
CA LEU A 223 15.16 -19.28 26.46
C LEU A 223 13.70 -19.74 26.57
N SER A 224 13.33 -20.35 27.69
CA SER A 224 11.95 -20.76 27.95
C SER A 224 11.55 -20.41 29.38
N ASP A 225 10.46 -19.66 29.53
CA ASP A 225 9.99 -19.20 30.84
C ASP A 225 11.06 -18.35 31.57
N VAL A 226 11.76 -17.48 30.82
CA VAL A 226 12.85 -16.63 31.36
C VAL A 226 12.40 -15.18 31.39
N LYS A 227 12.70 -14.50 32.49
CA LYS A 227 12.55 -13.04 32.58
C LYS A 227 13.90 -12.35 32.41
N LEU A 228 14.00 -11.42 31.49
CA LEU A 228 15.15 -10.51 31.31
C LEU A 228 14.69 -9.09 31.58
N SER A 229 15.12 -8.50 32.68
CA SER A 229 14.69 -7.13 33.01
C SER A 229 15.83 -6.23 33.49
N ASP A 230 15.69 -4.95 33.18
CA ASP A 230 16.64 -3.93 33.62
C ASP A 230 18.08 -4.17 33.12
N ASN A 231 18.24 -4.91 32.03
CA ASN A 231 19.56 -5.12 31.42
C ASN A 231 19.86 -3.98 30.43
N ALA A 232 21.13 -3.64 30.29
CA ALA A 232 21.55 -2.53 29.46
C ALA A 232 22.79 -2.85 28.63
N ALA A 233 22.81 -2.40 27.37
CA ALA A 233 23.99 -2.43 26.52
C ALA A 233 24.42 -1.01 26.17
N ASP A 234 25.72 -0.84 25.89
CA ASP A 234 26.20 0.45 25.37
C ASP A 234 25.70 0.67 23.95
N SER A 235 25.60 -0.41 23.14
CA SER A 235 25.33 -0.30 21.70
C SER A 235 24.16 -1.16 21.20
N TYR A 236 24.20 -2.48 21.40
CA TYR A 236 23.28 -3.43 20.76
C TYR A 236 22.77 -4.51 21.72
N GLY A 237 21.47 -4.78 21.67
CA GLY A 237 20.85 -5.82 22.46
C GLY A 237 20.95 -5.56 23.96
N GLY A 238 20.15 -4.64 24.51
CA GLY A 238 20.17 -4.32 25.94
C GLY A 238 20.09 -5.55 26.82
N ALA A 239 19.22 -6.50 26.45
CA ALA A 239 19.22 -7.82 27.09
C ALA A 239 20.04 -8.84 26.31
N VAL A 240 19.80 -9.05 25.03
CA VAL A 240 20.41 -10.13 24.23
C VAL A 240 20.98 -9.59 22.92
N PHE A 241 22.26 -9.86 22.67
CA PHE A 241 22.87 -9.77 21.36
C PHE A 241 22.95 -11.19 20.76
N ASN A 242 22.37 -11.39 19.58
CA ASN A 242 22.33 -12.68 18.91
C ASN A 242 23.06 -12.65 17.58
N ASN A 243 24.14 -13.42 17.48
CA ASN A 243 24.89 -13.67 16.25
C ASN A 243 24.78 -15.13 15.80
N GLY A 244 24.05 -15.97 16.56
CA GLY A 244 23.81 -17.37 16.27
C GLY A 244 22.30 -17.69 16.16
N HIS A 245 21.89 -18.81 16.71
CA HIS A 245 20.46 -19.20 16.73
C HIS A 245 19.87 -18.88 18.10
N LEU A 246 18.79 -18.08 18.12
CA LEU A 246 18.05 -17.75 19.36
C LEU A 246 16.59 -18.17 19.24
N VAL A 247 16.17 -19.02 20.17
CA VAL A 247 14.76 -19.41 20.33
C VAL A 247 14.28 -18.90 21.68
N VAL A 248 13.19 -18.12 21.68
CA VAL A 248 12.57 -17.52 22.86
C VAL A 248 11.13 -17.99 22.97
N GLY A 249 10.80 -18.69 24.04
CA GLY A 249 9.44 -19.13 24.33
C GLY A 249 8.93 -18.69 25.71
N ASN A 250 7.69 -18.22 25.81
CA ASN A 250 7.00 -17.88 27.05
C ASN A 250 7.84 -16.96 27.97
N SER A 251 8.62 -16.07 27.43
CA SER A 251 9.60 -15.27 28.15
C SER A 251 9.22 -13.79 28.23
N VAL A 252 9.80 -13.07 29.19
CA VAL A 252 9.49 -11.66 29.43
C VAL A 252 10.75 -10.80 29.29
N PHE A 253 10.67 -9.78 28.46
CA PHE A 253 11.69 -8.75 28.28
C PHE A 253 11.12 -7.42 28.76
N GLU A 254 11.53 -6.96 29.90
CA GLU A 254 10.96 -5.77 30.53
C GLU A 254 12.02 -4.73 30.86
N SER A 255 11.79 -3.49 30.47
CA SER A 255 12.66 -2.37 30.88
C SER A 255 14.14 -2.51 30.49
N ASN A 256 14.46 -3.25 29.45
CA ASN A 256 15.83 -3.32 28.93
C ASN A 256 16.16 -2.06 28.13
N ASP A 257 17.43 -1.67 28.09
CA ASP A 257 17.82 -0.35 27.59
C ASP A 257 19.14 -0.34 26.78
N ILE A 258 19.36 0.73 26.01
CA ILE A 258 20.59 1.10 25.34
C ILE A 258 21.11 2.40 25.98
N VAL A 259 22.38 2.44 26.37
CA VAL A 259 22.97 3.55 27.14
C VAL A 259 23.49 4.68 26.24
N ASN A 260 24.20 4.36 25.16
CA ASN A 260 24.76 5.33 24.22
C ASN A 260 23.72 5.79 23.18
N ARG A 261 22.90 6.74 23.54
CA ARG A 261 21.70 7.11 22.78
C ARG A 261 21.92 8.13 21.66
N GLY A 262 23.02 8.78 21.57
CA GLY A 262 23.26 9.87 20.60
C GLY A 262 24.38 9.62 19.60
N SER A 263 25.03 8.47 19.61
CA SER A 263 26.14 8.14 18.74
C SER A 263 25.65 7.61 17.39
N ALA A 264 26.23 8.08 16.28
CA ALA A 264 25.99 7.53 14.95
C ALA A 264 26.40 6.05 14.82
N SER A 265 27.16 5.53 15.78
CA SER A 265 27.58 4.12 15.84
C SER A 265 26.56 3.19 16.51
N VAL A 266 25.46 3.70 17.03
CA VAL A 266 24.40 2.92 17.68
C VAL A 266 23.06 2.99 16.92
N ASP A 267 23.06 3.40 15.68
CA ASP A 267 21.89 3.30 14.85
C ASP A 267 21.42 1.83 14.80
N TYR A 268 20.15 1.60 15.12
CA TYR A 268 19.47 0.30 15.03
C TYR A 268 19.67 -0.69 16.20
N GLY A 269 20.21 -0.30 17.35
CA GLY A 269 20.30 -1.18 18.52
C GLY A 269 18.91 -1.54 19.10
N GLY A 270 18.56 -2.80 19.18
CA GLY A 270 17.34 -3.28 19.88
C GLY A 270 17.54 -3.33 21.37
N ALA A 271 16.66 -2.72 22.17
CA ALA A 271 16.83 -2.67 23.62
C ALA A 271 16.64 -4.01 24.31
N ALA A 272 15.74 -4.84 23.80
CA ALA A 272 15.61 -6.21 24.31
C ALA A 272 16.51 -7.16 23.54
N ILE A 273 16.32 -7.31 22.25
CA ILE A 273 17.07 -8.23 21.40
C ILE A 273 17.63 -7.50 20.19
N TYR A 274 18.89 -7.75 19.89
CA TYR A 274 19.52 -7.40 18.62
C TYR A 274 19.97 -8.68 17.89
N ASN A 275 19.35 -8.93 16.72
CA ASN A 275 19.65 -10.10 15.90
C ASN A 275 20.56 -9.67 14.74
N TRP A 276 21.83 -10.10 14.78
CA TRP A 276 22.86 -9.68 13.87
C TRP A 276 22.76 -10.44 12.53
N TYR A 277 23.59 -10.12 11.53
CA TYR A 277 23.54 -10.58 10.14
C TYR A 277 23.20 -12.07 9.95
N ASP A 278 24.01 -12.96 10.54
CA ASP A 278 23.82 -14.42 10.43
C ASP A 278 22.92 -14.99 11.51
N GLY A 279 22.41 -14.12 12.36
CA GLY A 279 21.53 -14.48 13.46
C GLY A 279 20.16 -14.94 12.97
N VAL A 280 19.69 -16.04 13.52
CA VAL A 280 18.30 -16.51 13.31
C VAL A 280 17.54 -16.37 14.63
N LEU A 281 16.42 -15.66 14.58
CA LEU A 281 15.59 -15.40 15.74
C LEU A 281 14.21 -16.06 15.61
N THR A 282 13.83 -16.83 16.61
CA THR A 282 12.46 -17.34 16.77
C THR A 282 11.90 -16.93 18.13
N VAL A 283 10.76 -16.26 18.15
CA VAL A 283 10.06 -15.81 19.37
C VAL A 283 8.64 -16.33 19.36
N SER A 284 8.20 -16.92 20.47
CA SER A 284 6.81 -17.36 20.63
C SER A 284 6.28 -17.13 22.05
N GLY A 285 5.00 -16.74 22.15
CA GLY A 285 4.29 -16.61 23.43
C GLY A 285 4.96 -15.65 24.45
N SER A 286 5.71 -14.67 23.96
CA SER A 286 6.60 -13.87 24.82
C SER A 286 6.16 -12.42 24.92
N ASN A 287 6.55 -11.75 26.01
CA ASN A 287 6.15 -10.38 26.32
C ASN A 287 7.36 -9.43 26.28
N PHE A 288 7.22 -8.35 25.54
CA PHE A 288 8.20 -7.27 25.44
C PHE A 288 7.54 -5.98 25.94
N THR A 289 7.94 -5.50 27.10
CA THR A 289 7.27 -4.36 27.74
C THR A 289 8.25 -3.29 28.21
N ASN A 290 7.89 -2.03 27.97
CA ASN A 290 8.64 -0.87 28.47
C ASN A 290 10.14 -0.88 28.09
N ASN A 291 10.55 -1.55 27.02
CA ASN A 291 11.94 -1.51 26.59
C ASN A 291 12.27 -0.12 26.05
N ILE A 292 13.46 0.39 26.30
CA ILE A 292 13.89 1.79 26.29
C ILE A 292 13.23 2.65 27.38
N LYS A 293 13.96 2.85 28.45
CA LYS A 293 13.57 3.80 29.51
C LYS A 293 13.91 5.24 29.10
N ASN A 294 12.97 6.17 29.37
CA ASN A 294 13.22 7.61 29.22
C ASN A 294 13.71 8.03 27.82
N TYR A 295 13.12 7.45 26.76
CA TYR A 295 13.37 7.88 25.39
C TYR A 295 13.29 9.41 25.27
N LYS A 296 14.29 10.02 24.63
CA LYS A 296 14.33 11.45 24.34
C LYS A 296 14.38 11.65 22.85
N ASN A 297 13.83 12.78 22.42
CA ASN A 297 13.99 13.19 21.05
C ASN A 297 15.49 13.34 20.67
N GLY A 298 15.88 12.76 19.56
CA GLY A 298 17.28 12.67 19.12
C GLY A 298 17.94 11.32 19.44
N ASP A 299 17.37 10.49 20.33
CA ASP A 299 17.82 9.12 20.53
C ASP A 299 17.65 8.32 19.22
N ARG A 300 18.67 7.57 18.83
CA ARG A 300 18.72 6.82 17.55
C ARG A 300 18.66 5.32 17.85
N LEU A 301 17.48 4.85 18.28
CA LEU A 301 17.31 3.52 18.88
C LEU A 301 16.10 2.80 18.29
N VAL A 302 16.12 1.48 18.36
CA VAL A 302 14.97 0.58 18.16
C VAL A 302 14.44 0.14 19.53
N GLY A 303 13.13 0.05 19.68
CA GLY A 303 12.51 -0.27 20.96
C GLY A 303 12.83 -1.67 21.46
N ALA A 304 12.06 -2.69 21.10
CA ALA A 304 12.28 -4.03 21.67
C ALA A 304 13.24 -4.87 20.83
N ILE A 305 12.92 -5.17 19.56
CA ILE A 305 13.69 -6.07 18.69
C ILE A 305 14.23 -5.33 17.48
N ALA A 306 15.54 -5.42 17.25
CA ALA A 306 16.14 -5.04 15.97
C ALA A 306 16.73 -6.29 15.30
N THR A 307 16.51 -6.45 13.98
CA THR A 307 17.02 -7.60 13.24
C THR A 307 17.60 -7.22 11.89
N ILE A 308 18.80 -7.72 11.60
CA ILE A 308 19.38 -7.74 10.26
C ILE A 308 19.25 -9.16 9.68
N GLY A 309 19.32 -10.20 10.51
CA GLY A 309 19.06 -11.59 10.13
C GLY A 309 17.57 -11.92 10.11
N ASP A 310 17.26 -13.17 9.78
CA ASP A 310 15.88 -13.65 9.73
C ASP A 310 15.21 -13.70 11.11
N ALA A 311 13.92 -13.35 11.17
CA ALA A 311 13.16 -13.38 12.41
C ALA A 311 11.74 -13.90 12.21
N THR A 312 11.35 -14.84 13.07
CA THR A 312 9.97 -15.36 13.16
C THR A 312 9.42 -15.11 14.57
N ILE A 313 8.28 -14.42 14.63
CA ILE A 313 7.66 -13.98 15.90
C ILE A 313 6.20 -14.40 15.88
N SER A 314 5.76 -15.16 16.91
CA SER A 314 4.38 -15.60 17.01
C SER A 314 3.80 -15.40 18.42
N ASP A 315 2.49 -15.21 18.49
CA ASP A 315 1.70 -15.22 19.71
C ASP A 315 2.29 -14.34 20.84
N SER A 316 2.92 -13.23 20.48
CA SER A 316 3.72 -12.41 21.37
C SER A 316 3.12 -11.01 21.59
N TYR A 317 3.48 -10.39 22.71
CA TYR A 317 2.94 -9.10 23.12
C TYR A 317 4.04 -8.03 23.18
N PHE A 318 3.85 -6.94 22.47
CA PHE A 318 4.72 -5.78 22.47
C PHE A 318 3.96 -4.58 23.02
N VAL A 319 4.23 -4.16 24.23
CA VAL A 319 3.46 -3.14 24.93
C VAL A 319 4.34 -2.01 25.44
N ASN A 320 4.00 -0.78 25.08
CA ASN A 320 4.66 0.44 25.54
C ASN A 320 6.19 0.44 25.32
N ASN A 321 6.66 -0.21 24.24
CA ASN A 321 8.05 -0.09 23.80
C ASN A 321 8.23 1.19 23.00
N THR A 322 9.40 1.82 23.09
CA THR A 322 9.63 3.10 22.42
C THR A 322 10.96 3.08 21.68
N GLY A 323 10.97 3.59 20.46
CA GLY A 323 12.16 3.69 19.64
C GLY A 323 12.06 4.81 18.61
N ARG A 324 13.12 5.07 17.85
CA ARG A 324 13.08 5.97 16.69
C ARG A 324 12.53 5.23 15.48
N TRP A 325 13.12 4.08 15.18
CA TRP A 325 12.73 3.17 14.11
C TRP A 325 12.17 1.89 14.71
N GLY A 326 10.88 1.68 14.62
CA GLY A 326 10.19 0.58 15.27
C GLY A 326 10.18 0.69 16.80
N GLY A 327 9.08 1.12 17.38
CA GLY A 327 8.93 1.07 18.83
C GLY A 327 8.98 -0.36 19.35
N ALA A 328 8.44 -1.32 18.60
CA ALA A 328 8.50 -2.73 18.95
C ALA A 328 9.55 -3.49 18.12
N ILE A 329 9.43 -3.50 16.79
CA ILE A 329 10.30 -4.27 15.90
C ILE A 329 10.86 -3.38 14.81
N SER A 330 12.15 -3.55 14.46
CA SER A 330 12.77 -2.96 13.29
C SER A 330 13.58 -3.98 12.53
N THR A 331 13.46 -3.98 11.20
CA THR A 331 14.38 -4.70 10.31
C THR A 331 15.39 -3.74 9.70
N ALA A 332 16.52 -4.28 9.26
CA ALA A 332 17.55 -3.53 8.56
C ALA A 332 18.19 -4.35 7.41
N GLY A 333 17.37 -5.01 6.60
CA GLY A 333 17.79 -5.81 5.45
C GLY A 333 18.56 -5.01 4.40
N TYR A 334 18.37 -3.69 4.33
CA TYR A 334 19.15 -2.83 3.44
C TYR A 334 20.66 -2.83 3.74
N LEU A 335 21.10 -3.31 4.90
CA LEU A 335 22.50 -3.48 5.26
C LEU A 335 23.12 -4.75 4.63
N LEU A 336 22.29 -5.68 4.12
CA LEU A 336 22.75 -6.87 3.42
C LEU A 336 23.36 -6.51 2.06
N ALA A 337 24.31 -7.29 1.60
CA ALA A 337 25.05 -7.01 0.37
C ALA A 337 24.17 -7.26 -0.87
N GLY A 338 24.32 -6.43 -1.90
CA GLY A 338 23.65 -6.61 -3.18
C GLY A 338 22.13 -6.57 -3.05
N ASP A 339 21.47 -7.56 -3.68
CA ASP A 339 20.00 -7.71 -3.68
C ASP A 339 19.49 -8.63 -2.56
N ASP A 340 20.38 -9.11 -1.68
CA ASP A 340 19.96 -9.96 -0.56
C ASP A 340 19.06 -9.19 0.41
N VAL A 341 17.99 -9.85 0.85
CA VAL A 341 17.05 -9.35 1.85
C VAL A 341 16.86 -10.39 2.95
N ASN A 342 16.58 -9.95 4.17
CA ASN A 342 16.18 -10.84 5.25
C ASN A 342 14.66 -10.95 5.30
N THR A 343 14.16 -11.93 6.05
CA THR A 343 12.74 -12.19 6.19
C THR A 343 12.25 -11.92 7.61
N LEU A 344 11.18 -11.15 7.74
CA LEU A 344 10.43 -10.97 8.99
C LEU A 344 9.06 -11.64 8.89
N THR A 345 8.80 -12.62 9.72
CA THR A 345 7.46 -13.22 9.85
C THR A 345 6.88 -12.92 11.24
N VAL A 346 5.69 -12.32 11.28
CA VAL A 346 4.98 -12.01 12.54
C VAL A 346 3.55 -12.54 12.46
N SER A 347 3.15 -13.36 13.41
CA SER A 347 1.80 -13.92 13.44
C SER A 347 1.17 -13.90 14.83
N GLY A 348 -0.17 -13.82 14.91
CA GLY A 348 -0.94 -13.92 16.16
C GLY A 348 -0.53 -12.95 17.29
N SER A 349 0.22 -11.90 16.96
CA SER A 349 0.88 -11.06 17.96
C SER A 349 0.16 -9.72 18.17
N THR A 350 0.36 -9.14 19.35
CA THR A 350 -0.27 -7.87 19.73
C THR A 350 0.76 -6.76 19.93
N PHE A 351 0.55 -5.63 19.27
CA PHE A 351 1.34 -4.42 19.35
C PHE A 351 0.48 -3.31 19.94
N LYS A 352 0.73 -2.95 21.18
CA LYS A 352 -0.14 -2.01 21.89
C LYS A 352 0.63 -0.84 22.51
N GLU A 353 0.13 0.36 22.27
CA GLU A 353 0.66 1.58 22.90
C GLU A 353 2.18 1.78 22.68
N ASN A 354 2.75 1.19 21.61
CA ASN A 354 4.15 1.43 21.27
C ASN A 354 4.32 2.82 20.67
N GLY A 355 5.49 3.42 20.89
CA GLY A 355 5.83 4.77 20.47
C GLY A 355 7.07 4.84 19.58
N GLY A 356 7.05 5.72 18.57
CA GLY A 356 8.20 5.91 17.68
C GLY A 356 8.12 7.18 16.85
N LEU A 357 9.13 7.38 16.01
CA LEU A 357 9.05 8.37 14.92
C LEU A 357 8.56 7.71 13.64
N TYR A 358 8.99 6.46 13.41
CA TYR A 358 8.70 5.68 12.23
C TYR A 358 8.28 4.29 12.69
N GLY A 359 7.10 3.83 12.30
CA GLY A 359 6.62 2.50 12.62
C GLY A 359 6.65 2.19 14.11
N ALA A 360 5.81 2.81 14.93
CA ALA A 360 5.84 2.56 16.37
C ALA A 360 5.63 1.07 16.72
N GLY A 361 4.86 0.32 15.89
CA GLY A 361 4.80 -1.13 15.94
C GLY A 361 5.99 -1.74 15.21
N ILE A 362 6.00 -1.75 13.90
CA ILE A 362 7.02 -2.40 13.05
C ILE A 362 7.58 -1.38 12.05
N PHE A 363 8.91 -1.34 11.95
CA PHE A 363 9.65 -0.60 10.93
C PHE A 363 10.37 -1.59 10.01
N VAL A 364 9.98 -1.62 8.74
CA VAL A 364 10.55 -2.49 7.71
C VAL A 364 11.48 -1.68 6.81
N ALA A 365 12.75 -2.07 6.75
CA ALA A 365 13.77 -1.42 5.94
C ALA A 365 14.53 -2.47 5.09
N GLY A 366 14.13 -2.63 3.83
CA GLY A 366 14.77 -3.52 2.87
C GLY A 366 14.67 -5.00 3.24
N SER A 367 13.52 -5.45 3.71
CA SER A 367 13.25 -6.83 4.16
C SER A 367 11.95 -7.35 3.58
N ASP A 368 11.90 -8.60 3.19
CA ASP A 368 10.64 -9.28 2.94
C ASP A 368 9.89 -9.48 4.27
N PHE A 369 8.57 -9.33 4.25
CA PHE A 369 7.82 -9.49 5.49
C PHE A 369 6.44 -10.12 5.33
N THR A 370 6.02 -10.81 6.37
CA THR A 370 4.65 -11.31 6.53
C THR A 370 4.11 -10.95 7.91
N VAL A 371 2.93 -10.32 7.95
CA VAL A 371 2.21 -10.00 9.19
C VAL A 371 0.82 -10.62 9.09
N SER A 372 0.51 -11.59 9.95
CA SER A 372 -0.78 -12.29 9.91
C SER A 372 -1.45 -12.36 11.28
N ASP A 373 -2.77 -12.21 11.29
CA ASP A 373 -3.60 -12.37 12.49
C ASP A 373 -3.14 -11.54 13.70
N CYS A 374 -2.58 -10.34 13.42
CA CYS A 374 -2.00 -9.45 14.41
C CYS A 374 -2.96 -8.33 14.83
N VAL A 375 -2.74 -7.81 16.04
CA VAL A 375 -3.47 -6.64 16.56
C VAL A 375 -2.52 -5.48 16.80
N PHE A 376 -2.80 -4.35 16.18
CA PHE A 376 -2.09 -3.08 16.38
C PHE A 376 -3.04 -2.06 16.98
N ASP A 377 -2.96 -1.83 18.29
CA ASP A 377 -3.86 -0.91 19.00
C ASP A 377 -3.11 0.26 19.65
N LYS A 378 -3.55 1.48 19.36
CA LYS A 378 -3.03 2.71 19.95
C LYS A 378 -1.52 2.93 19.81
N ASN A 379 -0.90 2.41 18.77
CA ASN A 379 0.48 2.75 18.47
C ASN A 379 0.56 4.19 17.97
N SER A 380 1.64 4.90 18.28
CA SER A 380 1.75 6.32 17.99
C SER A 380 3.11 6.68 17.39
N ALA A 381 3.10 7.15 16.16
CA ALA A 381 4.29 7.70 15.50
C ALA A 381 4.31 9.23 15.66
N PHE A 382 4.63 9.71 16.86
CA PHE A 382 4.83 11.12 17.17
C PHE A 382 6.19 11.35 17.81
N GLY A 383 7.06 12.04 17.08
CA GLY A 383 8.21 12.64 17.71
C GLY A 383 7.79 13.62 18.79
N LYS A 384 8.01 13.28 20.04
CA LYS A 384 7.92 14.27 21.12
C LYS A 384 9.21 15.10 21.12
N GLY A 385 9.15 16.31 20.53
CA GLY A 385 10.23 17.30 20.58
C GLY A 385 10.64 17.82 19.20
N ASP A 386 11.63 18.72 19.11
CA ASP A 386 12.10 19.47 17.93
C ASP A 386 12.59 18.64 16.72
N MET A 387 11.89 17.59 16.34
CA MET A 387 12.12 16.89 15.10
C MET A 387 11.39 17.62 13.99
N THR A 388 12.06 17.76 12.85
CA THR A 388 11.42 18.36 11.68
C THR A 388 10.10 17.66 11.36
N PRO A 389 9.03 18.39 11.06
CA PRO A 389 7.66 17.85 10.97
C PRO A 389 7.42 16.81 9.87
N ASN A 390 8.43 16.41 9.14
CA ASN A 390 8.26 15.73 7.86
C ASN A 390 8.43 14.21 7.90
N ASN A 391 8.50 13.57 9.07
CA ASN A 391 8.94 12.18 9.12
C ASN A 391 8.24 11.28 10.15
N ASN A 392 7.03 11.59 10.60
CA ASN A 392 6.30 10.76 11.58
C ASN A 392 5.31 9.86 10.86
N ASN A 393 5.79 8.80 10.26
CA ASN A 393 5.04 7.96 9.33
C ASN A 393 4.64 6.63 9.95
N GLY A 394 3.45 6.14 9.60
CA GLY A 394 2.94 4.82 9.90
C GLY A 394 3.01 4.41 11.38
N ALA A 395 1.93 4.58 12.13
CA ALA A 395 1.98 4.26 13.56
C ALA A 395 2.13 2.77 13.86
N ALA A 396 1.44 1.91 13.11
CA ALA A 396 1.56 0.47 13.28
C ALA A 396 2.72 -0.09 12.47
N ILE A 397 2.75 0.17 11.16
CA ILE A 397 3.76 -0.37 10.25
C ILE A 397 4.29 0.72 9.33
N VAL A 398 5.60 0.77 9.12
CA VAL A 398 6.26 1.54 8.06
C VAL A 398 7.07 0.60 7.18
N VAL A 399 6.93 0.75 5.87
CA VAL A 399 7.81 0.18 4.85
C VAL A 399 8.55 1.34 4.21
N THR A 400 9.83 1.51 4.55
CA THR A 400 10.61 2.71 4.17
C THR A 400 11.41 2.52 2.89
N ASP A 401 11.71 3.63 2.19
CA ASP A 401 12.53 3.66 0.98
C ASP A 401 13.98 3.21 1.25
N THR A 402 14.39 2.08 0.69
CA THR A 402 15.75 1.55 0.76
C THR A 402 16.36 1.28 -0.61
N GLY A 403 15.53 1.18 -1.64
CA GLY A 403 15.89 0.79 -2.99
C GLY A 403 16.07 -0.71 -3.17
N LYS A 404 15.62 -1.53 -2.22
CA LYS A 404 15.56 -2.99 -2.32
C LYS A 404 14.24 -3.43 -2.97
N ASP A 405 14.31 -4.50 -3.75
CA ASP A 405 13.12 -5.16 -4.28
C ASP A 405 12.56 -6.08 -3.20
N ILE A 406 11.52 -5.64 -2.51
CA ILE A 406 10.94 -6.38 -1.39
C ILE A 406 9.48 -6.77 -1.65
N THR A 407 9.07 -7.83 -0.99
CA THR A 407 7.69 -8.29 -0.96
C THR A 407 7.12 -8.25 0.46
N GLY A 408 5.86 -7.89 0.58
CA GLY A 408 5.18 -7.83 1.89
C GLY A 408 3.77 -8.36 1.84
N ALA A 409 3.36 -9.05 2.90
CA ALA A 409 1.99 -9.50 3.07
C ALA A 409 1.45 -9.13 4.47
N ILE A 410 0.25 -8.56 4.51
CA ILE A 410 -0.48 -8.24 5.74
C ILE A 410 -1.87 -8.87 5.61
N THR A 411 -2.17 -9.87 6.45
CA THR A 411 -3.42 -10.62 6.34
C THR A 411 -4.12 -10.76 7.70
N GLY A 412 -5.46 -10.78 7.71
CA GLY A 412 -6.25 -11.09 8.90
C GLY A 412 -6.00 -10.19 10.11
N SER A 413 -5.41 -9.01 9.91
CA SER A 413 -4.89 -8.18 10.99
C SER A 413 -5.79 -6.99 11.33
N ASN A 414 -5.79 -6.59 12.60
CA ASN A 414 -6.61 -5.49 13.10
C ASN A 414 -5.73 -4.28 13.46
N PHE A 415 -6.03 -3.13 12.86
CA PHE A 415 -5.36 -1.86 13.10
C PHE A 415 -6.35 -0.89 13.72
N THR A 416 -6.23 -0.62 15.03
CA THR A 416 -7.22 0.17 15.75
C THR A 416 -6.58 1.34 16.49
N ASN A 417 -7.18 2.53 16.37
CA ASN A 417 -6.78 3.73 17.13
C ASN A 417 -5.30 4.14 16.96
N ASN A 418 -4.63 3.72 15.89
CA ASN A 418 -3.24 4.11 15.64
C ASN A 418 -3.17 5.55 15.14
N LYS A 419 -2.09 6.27 15.47
CA LYS A 419 -1.96 7.68 15.17
C LYS A 419 -0.57 8.08 14.67
N ALA A 420 -0.50 8.75 13.50
CA ALA A 420 0.73 9.25 12.90
C ALA A 420 0.54 10.62 12.24
N GLN A 421 1.57 11.16 11.62
CA GLN A 421 1.45 12.33 10.75
C GLN A 421 0.96 11.92 9.35
N TYR A 422 1.51 10.83 8.83
CA TYR A 422 1.16 10.21 7.54
C TYR A 422 0.90 8.72 7.77
N GLY A 423 -0.09 8.15 7.11
CA GLY A 423 -0.47 6.75 7.30
C GLY A 423 -0.78 6.41 8.76
N GLY A 424 -1.95 6.78 9.25
CA GLY A 424 -2.31 6.63 10.67
C GLY A 424 -2.06 5.23 11.23
N ALA A 425 -2.23 4.18 10.41
CA ALA A 425 -1.79 2.83 10.72
C ALA A 425 -0.55 2.44 9.91
N ILE A 426 -0.58 2.51 8.58
CA ILE A 426 0.46 1.99 7.70
C ILE A 426 0.97 3.08 6.75
N TYR A 427 2.30 3.13 6.56
CA TYR A 427 2.94 3.95 5.54
C TYR A 427 3.84 3.07 4.66
N ILE A 428 3.69 3.16 3.32
CA ILE A 428 4.38 2.30 2.35
C ILE A 428 5.11 3.15 1.32
N CYS A 429 6.45 2.98 1.24
CA CYS A 429 7.31 3.69 0.31
C CYS A 429 7.94 2.81 -0.77
N GLU A 430 8.06 1.50 -0.57
CA GLU A 430 8.67 0.59 -1.55
C GLU A 430 8.03 -0.80 -1.51
N GLY A 431 8.35 -1.62 -2.50
CA GLY A 431 8.00 -3.03 -2.56
C GLY A 431 6.65 -3.33 -3.20
N ASN A 432 6.39 -4.62 -3.32
CA ASN A 432 5.11 -5.18 -3.75
C ASN A 432 4.37 -5.71 -2.51
N ILE A 433 3.35 -4.98 -2.05
CA ILE A 433 2.71 -5.21 -0.75
C ILE A 433 1.25 -5.61 -0.94
N ALA A 434 0.88 -6.78 -0.42
CA ALA A 434 -0.49 -7.28 -0.38
C ALA A 434 -1.10 -7.11 1.02
N ILE A 435 -2.29 -6.52 1.09
CA ILE A 435 -3.07 -6.34 2.32
C ILE A 435 -4.42 -7.01 2.11
N SER A 436 -4.77 -8.01 2.93
CA SER A 436 -6.06 -8.70 2.78
C SER A 436 -6.72 -9.00 4.12
N ASP A 437 -8.06 -9.16 4.06
CA ASP A 437 -8.88 -9.64 5.18
C ASP A 437 -8.67 -8.88 6.50
N SER A 438 -8.28 -7.60 6.41
CA SER A 438 -7.84 -6.80 7.55
C SER A 438 -8.84 -5.70 7.93
N LEU A 439 -8.84 -5.32 9.21
CA LEU A 439 -9.69 -4.25 9.75
C LEU A 439 -8.86 -3.01 10.09
N PHE A 440 -9.27 -1.87 9.58
CA PHE A 440 -8.71 -0.55 9.90
C PHE A 440 -9.81 0.30 10.54
N GLU A 441 -9.74 0.53 11.85
CA GLU A 441 -10.79 1.23 12.57
C GLU A 441 -10.23 2.37 13.44
N ASN A 442 -10.83 3.56 13.32
CA ASN A 442 -10.48 4.75 14.11
C ASN A 442 -8.99 5.14 14.05
N ASN A 443 -8.26 4.80 12.98
CA ASN A 443 -6.90 5.26 12.80
C ASN A 443 -6.90 6.71 12.31
N SER A 444 -5.88 7.47 12.67
CA SER A 444 -5.82 8.89 12.33
C SER A 444 -4.44 9.34 11.88
N ALA A 445 -4.41 10.15 10.82
CA ALA A 445 -3.23 10.89 10.41
C ALA A 445 -3.47 12.39 10.55
N ASP A 446 -2.40 13.15 10.83
CA ASP A 446 -2.53 14.61 10.93
C ASP A 446 -2.56 15.26 9.53
N VAL A 447 -2.03 14.58 8.48
CA VAL A 447 -1.94 15.10 7.12
C VAL A 447 -2.70 14.22 6.12
N GLU A 448 -2.26 12.99 5.86
CA GLU A 448 -2.78 12.13 4.80
C GLU A 448 -2.85 10.65 5.22
N GLY A 449 -3.80 9.91 4.63
CA GLY A 449 -3.97 8.48 4.84
C GLY A 449 -4.32 8.10 6.27
N GLY A 450 -5.55 8.34 6.71
CA GLY A 450 -5.98 8.03 8.09
C GLY A 450 -5.71 6.59 8.50
N ALA A 451 -5.81 5.63 7.59
CA ALA A 451 -5.39 4.27 7.79
C ALA A 451 -4.08 3.98 7.04
N ILE A 452 -4.06 4.15 5.73
CA ILE A 452 -2.93 3.80 4.86
C ILE A 452 -2.51 5.02 4.04
N ASP A 453 -1.22 5.28 3.97
CA ASP A 453 -0.62 6.24 3.05
C ASP A 453 0.43 5.53 2.16
N ILE A 454 0.29 5.69 0.84
CA ILE A 454 1.15 5.08 -0.16
C ILE A 454 1.86 6.19 -0.92
N GLY A 455 3.14 6.37 -0.63
CA GLY A 455 3.91 7.44 -1.24
C GLY A 455 5.42 7.21 -1.15
N SER A 456 6.15 7.63 -2.17
CA SER A 456 7.61 7.62 -2.20
C SER A 456 8.13 8.68 -3.15
N ALA A 457 9.24 9.30 -2.78
CA ALA A 457 9.98 10.22 -3.64
C ALA A 457 10.91 9.48 -4.62
N ILE A 458 11.29 8.24 -4.34
CA ILE A 458 12.36 7.50 -5.03
C ILE A 458 11.79 6.26 -5.74
N ASN A 459 10.95 5.48 -5.07
CA ASN A 459 10.44 4.18 -5.53
C ASN A 459 8.99 4.25 -6.03
N ASN A 460 8.54 3.17 -6.62
CA ASN A 460 7.17 2.99 -7.09
C ASN A 460 6.57 1.74 -6.40
N PRO A 461 6.11 1.87 -5.15
CA PRO A 461 5.43 0.76 -4.50
C PRO A 461 4.17 0.36 -5.26
N VAL A 462 3.90 -0.94 -5.31
CA VAL A 462 2.66 -1.52 -5.81
C VAL A 462 1.91 -2.10 -4.62
N VAL A 463 0.72 -1.62 -4.35
CA VAL A 463 -0.06 -2.06 -3.19
C VAL A 463 -1.39 -2.65 -3.64
N THR A 464 -1.67 -3.86 -3.19
CA THR A 464 -2.98 -4.53 -3.39
C THR A 464 -3.72 -4.56 -2.06
N VAL A 465 -4.99 -4.15 -2.05
CA VAL A 465 -5.86 -4.19 -0.86
C VAL A 465 -7.15 -4.91 -1.21
N GLU A 466 -7.35 -6.09 -0.60
CA GLU A 466 -8.52 -6.94 -0.87
C GLU A 466 -9.28 -7.28 0.42
N ASN A 467 -10.59 -7.45 0.34
CA ASN A 467 -11.46 -7.92 1.43
C ASN A 467 -11.25 -7.18 2.78
N SER A 468 -10.70 -5.98 2.76
CA SER A 468 -10.35 -5.24 3.97
C SER A 468 -11.40 -4.18 4.32
N LYS A 469 -11.62 -3.95 5.60
CA LYS A 469 -12.65 -3.04 6.08
C LYS A 469 -12.05 -1.78 6.70
N PHE A 470 -12.57 -0.63 6.29
CA PHE A 470 -12.14 0.68 6.77
C PHE A 470 -13.31 1.39 7.46
N VAL A 471 -13.13 1.76 8.75
CA VAL A 471 -14.18 2.38 9.56
C VAL A 471 -13.62 3.58 10.31
N ASN A 472 -14.23 4.75 10.15
CA ASN A 472 -13.90 5.97 10.89
C ASN A 472 -12.40 6.36 10.84
N ASN A 473 -11.68 6.07 9.78
CA ASN A 473 -10.30 6.54 9.62
C ASN A 473 -10.30 8.00 9.13
N THR A 474 -9.39 8.83 9.62
CA THR A 474 -9.35 10.27 9.31
C THR A 474 -7.93 10.76 8.97
N PRO A 475 -7.76 11.67 7.96
CA PRO A 475 -8.79 12.38 7.18
C PRO A 475 -9.55 11.47 6.18
N GLN A 476 -8.88 10.71 5.36
CA GLN A 476 -9.42 9.65 4.51
C GLN A 476 -8.80 8.31 4.90
N ALA A 477 -9.48 7.21 4.51
CA ALA A 477 -8.96 5.90 4.87
C ALA A 477 -7.62 5.60 4.17
N ILE A 478 -7.54 5.83 2.86
CA ILE A 478 -6.34 5.58 2.06
C ILE A 478 -5.97 6.85 1.29
N HIS A 479 -4.73 7.32 1.44
CA HIS A 479 -4.10 8.28 0.53
C HIS A 479 -3.13 7.53 -0.38
N ASN A 480 -3.18 7.84 -1.69
CA ASN A 480 -2.35 7.15 -2.66
C ASN A 480 -1.78 8.11 -3.71
N SER A 481 -0.47 8.14 -3.85
CA SER A 481 0.25 8.86 -4.91
C SER A 481 0.97 7.94 -5.90
N LYS A 482 0.77 6.62 -5.83
CA LYS A 482 1.47 5.59 -6.61
C LYS A 482 0.47 4.57 -7.22
N GLU A 483 0.81 3.30 -7.31
CA GLU A 483 -0.05 2.25 -7.86
C GLU A 483 -0.75 1.48 -6.74
N LEU A 484 -2.09 1.49 -6.77
CA LEU A 484 -2.95 0.85 -5.78
C LEU A 484 -4.01 -0.01 -6.48
N HIS A 485 -4.09 -1.28 -6.11
CA HIS A 485 -5.05 -2.25 -6.61
C HIS A 485 -6.05 -2.62 -5.50
N LEU A 486 -7.33 -2.49 -5.80
CA LEU A 486 -8.42 -2.70 -4.83
C LEU A 486 -9.36 -3.85 -5.19
N GLY A 487 -9.07 -4.61 -6.28
CA GLY A 487 -9.93 -5.69 -6.74
C GLY A 487 -11.32 -5.21 -7.11
N ILE A 488 -11.42 -4.11 -7.89
CA ILE A 488 -12.69 -3.48 -8.24
C ILE A 488 -13.31 -4.22 -9.42
N GLU A 489 -14.44 -4.90 -9.21
CA GLU A 489 -15.13 -5.68 -10.24
C GLU A 489 -16.57 -5.19 -10.49
N THR A 490 -17.17 -4.49 -9.52
CA THR A 490 -18.56 -4.05 -9.55
C THR A 490 -18.69 -2.53 -9.33
N PHE A 491 -19.87 -1.96 -9.59
CA PHE A 491 -20.14 -0.54 -9.28
C PHE A 491 -20.13 -0.25 -7.78
N THR A 492 -20.51 -1.23 -6.98
CA THR A 492 -20.43 -1.15 -5.51
C THR A 492 -18.97 -1.06 -5.06
N ASP A 493 -18.08 -1.89 -5.61
CA ASP A 493 -16.65 -1.83 -5.31
C ASP A 493 -16.04 -0.50 -5.75
N LEU A 494 -16.39 -0.02 -6.94
CA LEU A 494 -15.93 1.27 -7.45
C LEU A 494 -16.38 2.44 -6.57
N GLN A 495 -17.64 2.46 -6.12
CA GLN A 495 -18.13 3.48 -5.18
C GLN A 495 -17.40 3.41 -3.84
N ASN A 496 -17.17 2.22 -3.32
CA ASN A 496 -16.43 2.01 -2.08
C ASN A 496 -14.96 2.48 -2.23
N ALA A 497 -14.31 2.11 -3.32
CA ALA A 497 -12.93 2.52 -3.62
C ALA A 497 -12.79 4.04 -3.72
N ILE A 498 -13.68 4.72 -4.44
CA ILE A 498 -13.70 6.19 -4.53
C ILE A 498 -13.88 6.83 -3.15
N ASN A 499 -14.73 6.27 -2.29
CA ASN A 499 -14.92 6.78 -0.94
C ASN A 499 -13.71 6.58 -0.03
N LEU A 500 -12.95 5.51 -0.25
CA LEU A 500 -11.80 5.14 0.58
C LEU A 500 -10.52 5.88 0.19
N VAL A 501 -10.27 6.05 -1.11
CA VAL A 501 -8.98 6.54 -1.65
C VAL A 501 -8.99 8.06 -1.78
N ASP A 502 -7.87 8.69 -1.44
CA ASP A 502 -7.53 10.06 -1.79
C ASP A 502 -6.30 10.06 -2.71
N GLY A 503 -6.32 10.89 -3.77
CA GLY A 503 -5.26 10.92 -4.79
C GLY A 503 -5.57 10.09 -6.03
N ILE A 504 -4.84 9.02 -6.28
CA ILE A 504 -4.96 8.22 -7.51
C ILE A 504 -5.62 6.88 -7.24
N LEU A 505 -6.72 6.61 -7.93
CA LEU A 505 -7.37 5.31 -7.99
C LEU A 505 -7.06 4.65 -9.33
N THR A 506 -6.47 3.46 -9.32
CA THR A 506 -6.22 2.65 -10.53
C THR A 506 -7.23 1.52 -10.66
N LEU A 507 -7.62 1.20 -11.89
CA LEU A 507 -8.46 0.04 -12.16
C LEU A 507 -7.59 -1.16 -12.53
N ASP A 508 -7.97 -2.34 -12.08
CA ASP A 508 -7.25 -3.60 -12.30
C ASP A 508 -7.95 -4.53 -13.25
N SER A 509 -9.24 -4.30 -13.46
CA SER A 509 -10.12 -5.13 -14.29
C SER A 509 -11.22 -4.31 -14.93
N ASP A 510 -11.88 -4.91 -15.90
CA ASP A 510 -13.12 -4.38 -16.44
C ASP A 510 -14.22 -4.45 -15.39
N ILE A 511 -15.05 -3.40 -15.34
CA ILE A 511 -16.13 -3.25 -14.36
C ILE A 511 -17.45 -3.28 -15.12
N ALA A 512 -18.39 -4.09 -14.66
CA ALA A 512 -19.74 -4.11 -15.21
C ALA A 512 -20.81 -3.98 -14.12
N MET A 513 -21.83 -3.14 -14.39
CA MET A 513 -22.99 -3.03 -13.49
C MET A 513 -23.79 -4.32 -13.55
N THR A 514 -24.17 -4.84 -12.40
CA THR A 514 -25.03 -6.02 -12.29
C THR A 514 -26.50 -5.63 -12.18
N ASP A 515 -27.43 -6.54 -12.53
CA ASP A 515 -28.87 -6.32 -12.38
C ASP A 515 -29.27 -5.99 -10.92
N ASP A 516 -28.60 -6.59 -9.96
CA ASP A 516 -28.86 -6.35 -8.52
C ASP A 516 -28.41 -4.94 -8.07
N GLU A 517 -27.43 -4.36 -8.74
CA GLU A 517 -26.90 -3.01 -8.46
C GLU A 517 -27.71 -1.90 -9.14
N ALA A 518 -28.45 -2.22 -10.19
CA ALA A 518 -29.13 -1.24 -11.05
C ALA A 518 -29.97 -0.23 -10.27
N ALA A 519 -30.72 -0.68 -9.26
CA ALA A 519 -31.57 0.20 -8.43
C ALA A 519 -30.74 1.19 -7.58
N GLY A 520 -29.53 0.82 -7.18
CA GLY A 520 -28.61 1.67 -6.38
C GLY A 520 -27.84 2.67 -7.24
N PHE A 521 -27.57 2.33 -8.49
CA PHE A 521 -26.72 3.13 -9.40
C PHE A 521 -27.43 3.73 -10.63
N VAL A 522 -28.74 3.97 -10.55
CA VAL A 522 -29.51 4.69 -11.59
C VAL A 522 -28.82 6.02 -11.95
N ASN A 523 -28.28 6.72 -10.95
CA ASN A 523 -27.53 7.96 -11.11
C ASN A 523 -26.03 7.75 -11.24
N GLY A 524 -25.56 6.51 -11.33
CA GLY A 524 -24.15 6.15 -11.41
C GLY A 524 -23.39 6.25 -10.08
N VAL A 525 -22.12 6.00 -10.16
CA VAL A 525 -21.17 6.17 -9.05
C VAL A 525 -21.01 7.66 -8.74
N ILE A 526 -21.22 8.03 -7.49
CA ILE A 526 -21.19 9.44 -7.04
C ILE A 526 -19.77 9.85 -6.64
N ILE A 527 -19.28 10.92 -7.24
CA ILE A 527 -17.95 11.47 -6.92
C ILE A 527 -18.10 12.85 -6.30
N ASN A 528 -17.97 12.94 -4.99
CA ASN A 528 -18.06 14.16 -4.20
C ASN A 528 -16.74 14.46 -3.48
N LYS A 529 -15.63 14.35 -4.21
CA LYS A 529 -14.27 14.64 -3.76
C LYS A 529 -13.35 14.85 -4.96
N ASP A 530 -12.20 15.44 -4.72
CA ASP A 530 -11.13 15.53 -5.72
C ASP A 530 -10.46 14.17 -5.86
N ILE A 531 -10.33 13.67 -7.09
CA ILE A 531 -9.74 12.35 -7.35
C ILE A 531 -9.22 12.23 -8.77
N VAL A 532 -8.16 11.46 -8.95
CA VAL A 532 -7.68 11.00 -10.25
C VAL A 532 -8.02 9.52 -10.40
N ILE A 533 -8.69 9.14 -11.49
CA ILE A 533 -9.01 7.74 -11.82
C ILE A 533 -8.22 7.37 -13.07
N ASP A 534 -7.27 6.46 -12.94
CA ASP A 534 -6.55 5.89 -14.09
C ASP A 534 -7.16 4.52 -14.43
N GLY A 535 -7.84 4.46 -15.57
CA GLY A 535 -8.49 3.25 -16.05
C GLY A 535 -7.54 2.17 -16.55
N LYS A 536 -6.23 2.45 -16.74
CA LYS A 536 -5.25 1.47 -17.29
C LYS A 536 -5.69 0.76 -18.60
N GLY A 537 -6.61 1.35 -19.31
CA GLY A 537 -7.21 0.78 -20.53
C GLY A 537 -8.44 -0.10 -20.28
N HIS A 538 -8.86 -0.27 -19.03
CA HIS A 538 -10.03 -1.07 -18.68
C HIS A 538 -11.35 -0.39 -19.04
N THR A 539 -12.38 -1.23 -19.14
CA THR A 539 -13.74 -0.82 -19.49
C THR A 539 -14.65 -0.73 -18.26
N ILE A 540 -15.43 0.33 -18.19
CA ILE A 540 -16.54 0.45 -17.24
C ILE A 540 -17.83 0.43 -18.05
N SER A 541 -18.64 -0.62 -17.89
CA SER A 541 -19.92 -0.79 -18.57
C SER A 541 -21.08 -0.67 -17.59
N ALA A 542 -22.02 0.22 -17.89
CA ALA A 542 -23.26 0.29 -17.13
C ALA A 542 -24.37 -0.66 -17.63
N GLU A 543 -24.11 -1.49 -18.64
CA GLU A 543 -25.01 -2.51 -19.20
C GLU A 543 -26.44 -2.00 -19.54
N ASP A 544 -26.56 -0.71 -19.91
CA ASP A 544 -27.84 0.01 -20.13
C ASP A 544 -28.72 0.13 -18.86
N LEU A 545 -28.19 -0.18 -17.68
CA LEU A 545 -28.92 -0.23 -16.41
C LEU A 545 -28.92 1.11 -15.65
N GLY A 546 -27.95 1.98 -15.91
CA GLY A 546 -27.80 3.27 -15.23
C GLY A 546 -26.72 4.15 -15.84
N ARG A 547 -26.43 5.26 -15.19
CA ARG A 547 -25.27 6.13 -15.51
C ARG A 547 -23.98 5.51 -15.00
N ILE A 548 -22.83 5.90 -15.54
CA ILE A 548 -21.53 5.45 -15.01
C ILE A 548 -21.08 6.37 -13.88
N PHE A 549 -20.97 7.68 -14.11
CA PHE A 549 -20.49 8.64 -13.11
C PHE A 549 -21.39 9.85 -12.92
N SER A 550 -21.51 10.33 -11.68
CA SER A 550 -22.02 11.67 -11.35
C SER A 550 -21.00 12.43 -10.52
N ILE A 551 -20.59 13.59 -11.01
CA ILE A 551 -19.58 14.44 -10.37
C ILE A 551 -20.28 15.63 -9.73
N GLY A 552 -20.08 15.80 -8.42
CA GLY A 552 -20.71 16.87 -7.64
C GLY A 552 -20.09 18.24 -7.87
N GLU A 553 -20.85 19.30 -7.61
CA GLU A 553 -20.40 20.67 -7.68
C GLU A 553 -19.20 20.94 -6.74
N GLY A 554 -18.21 21.68 -7.23
CA GLY A 554 -17.02 22.10 -6.47
C GLY A 554 -15.90 21.06 -6.41
N PHE A 555 -16.07 19.86 -6.98
CA PHE A 555 -15.04 18.84 -6.99
C PHE A 555 -14.32 18.75 -8.33
N THR A 556 -13.04 18.32 -8.26
CA THR A 556 -12.18 18.16 -9.43
C THR A 556 -11.89 16.67 -9.65
N VAL A 557 -12.29 16.19 -10.82
CA VAL A 557 -12.10 14.77 -11.20
C VAL A 557 -11.29 14.71 -12.49
N THR A 558 -10.28 13.85 -12.49
CA THR A 558 -9.53 13.50 -13.71
C THR A 558 -9.73 12.03 -13.99
N LEU A 559 -10.21 11.69 -15.19
CA LEU A 559 -10.33 10.33 -15.66
C LEU A 559 -9.40 10.14 -16.85
N THR A 560 -8.53 9.14 -16.78
CA THR A 560 -7.55 8.84 -17.82
C THR A 560 -7.58 7.37 -18.24
N ASN A 561 -7.21 7.09 -19.49
CA ASN A 561 -6.99 5.72 -19.98
C ASN A 561 -8.15 4.76 -19.72
N ALA A 562 -9.39 5.19 -19.87
CA ALA A 562 -10.58 4.37 -19.60
C ALA A 562 -11.50 4.25 -20.80
N THR A 563 -12.29 3.17 -20.84
CA THR A 563 -13.40 3.02 -21.78
C THR A 563 -14.73 3.01 -21.02
N LEU A 564 -15.65 3.93 -21.33
CA LEU A 564 -16.97 4.04 -20.73
C LEU A 564 -18.05 3.65 -21.74
N ILE A 565 -18.79 2.57 -21.48
CA ILE A 565 -19.79 2.06 -22.41
C ILE A 565 -21.15 1.76 -21.79
N ASN A 566 -22.18 1.75 -22.65
CA ASN A 566 -23.54 1.32 -22.30
C ASN A 566 -24.11 2.07 -21.07
N GLY A 567 -23.68 3.32 -20.88
CA GLY A 567 -24.31 4.20 -19.88
C GLY A 567 -25.68 4.69 -20.38
N LYS A 568 -26.71 4.66 -19.51
CA LYS A 568 -28.06 5.08 -19.86
C LYS A 568 -28.75 5.87 -18.75
N ALA A 569 -29.18 7.09 -19.05
CA ALA A 569 -29.83 7.96 -18.07
C ALA A 569 -30.74 9.01 -18.75
N ASP A 570 -31.45 9.83 -17.96
CA ASP A 570 -32.20 10.97 -18.52
C ASP A 570 -31.26 12.00 -19.17
N LYS A 571 -30.13 12.32 -18.48
CA LYS A 571 -29.09 13.26 -18.94
C LYS A 571 -27.73 12.66 -18.66
N GLY A 572 -26.76 12.78 -19.60
CA GLY A 572 -25.43 12.24 -19.44
C GLY A 572 -25.44 10.73 -19.22
N GLY A 573 -25.61 9.96 -20.30
CA GLY A 573 -25.69 8.50 -20.20
C GLY A 573 -24.50 7.88 -19.50
N ALA A 574 -23.29 8.34 -19.85
CA ALA A 574 -22.07 7.92 -19.14
C ALA A 574 -21.78 8.85 -17.95
N ILE A 575 -21.76 10.17 -18.16
CA ILE A 575 -21.31 11.13 -17.13
C ILE A 575 -22.28 12.30 -16.99
N TYR A 576 -22.60 12.63 -15.74
CA TYR A 576 -23.24 13.89 -15.34
C TYR A 576 -22.22 14.73 -14.57
N ASN A 577 -21.84 15.90 -15.05
CA ASN A 577 -20.80 16.75 -14.48
C ASN A 577 -21.36 18.09 -14.01
N ASP A 578 -21.37 18.33 -12.70
CA ASP A 578 -21.59 19.63 -12.06
C ASP A 578 -20.28 20.28 -11.56
N GLY A 579 -19.18 19.53 -11.54
CA GLY A 579 -17.87 19.93 -11.05
C GLY A 579 -16.88 20.32 -12.15
N SER A 580 -15.59 20.02 -11.90
CA SER A 580 -14.51 20.18 -12.87
C SER A 580 -14.02 18.80 -13.29
N LEU A 581 -14.29 18.43 -14.55
CA LEU A 581 -13.93 17.11 -15.12
C LEU A 581 -12.89 17.26 -16.20
N THR A 582 -11.81 16.46 -16.10
CA THR A 582 -10.85 16.27 -17.18
C THR A 582 -10.93 14.82 -17.69
N LEU A 583 -11.13 14.65 -18.99
CA LEU A 583 -11.04 13.37 -19.70
C LEU A 583 -9.79 13.38 -20.57
N SER A 584 -8.88 12.44 -20.38
CA SER A 584 -7.67 12.31 -21.19
C SER A 584 -7.49 10.86 -21.63
N ASP A 585 -7.40 10.67 -22.95
CA ASP A 585 -7.23 9.31 -23.52
C ASP A 585 -8.39 8.37 -23.14
N VAL A 586 -9.62 8.91 -23.09
CA VAL A 586 -10.84 8.19 -22.70
C VAL A 586 -11.71 7.89 -23.93
N LYS A 587 -12.24 6.67 -23.98
CA LYS A 587 -13.25 6.32 -24.98
C LYS A 587 -14.64 6.26 -24.36
N LEU A 588 -15.59 7.01 -24.93
CA LEU A 588 -16.99 6.95 -24.55
C LEU A 588 -17.80 6.44 -25.76
N SER A 589 -18.33 5.21 -25.69
CA SER A 589 -19.06 4.65 -26.81
C SER A 589 -20.37 3.96 -26.40
N ASP A 590 -21.32 3.99 -27.30
CA ASP A 590 -22.63 3.35 -27.12
C ASP A 590 -23.37 3.81 -25.85
N ASN A 591 -23.11 5.03 -25.37
CA ASN A 591 -23.85 5.61 -24.26
C ASN A 591 -25.10 6.35 -24.79
N ALA A 592 -26.14 6.35 -23.99
CA ALA A 592 -27.43 6.92 -24.38
C ALA A 592 -28.08 7.77 -23.28
N ALA A 593 -28.66 8.91 -23.67
CA ALA A 593 -29.49 9.68 -22.78
C ALA A 593 -30.93 9.77 -23.31
N ASP A 594 -31.90 9.91 -22.40
CA ASP A 594 -33.30 10.15 -22.83
C ASP A 594 -33.41 11.55 -23.42
N SER A 595 -32.67 12.53 -22.91
CA SER A 595 -32.87 13.95 -23.26
C SER A 595 -31.58 14.65 -23.75
N TYR A 596 -30.51 14.70 -22.94
CA TYR A 596 -29.35 15.55 -23.18
C TYR A 596 -28.03 14.85 -22.87
N GLY A 597 -27.06 14.98 -23.78
CA GLY A 597 -25.71 14.45 -23.57
C GLY A 597 -25.70 12.93 -23.52
N GLY A 598 -25.80 12.26 -24.65
CA GLY A 598 -25.84 10.79 -24.70
C GLY A 598 -24.67 10.17 -23.95
N ALA A 599 -23.46 10.74 -24.09
CA ALA A 599 -22.33 10.37 -23.26
C ALA A 599 -22.17 11.31 -22.05
N VAL A 600 -22.04 12.63 -22.25
CA VAL A 600 -21.74 13.59 -21.18
C VAL A 600 -22.74 14.74 -21.14
N PHE A 601 -23.35 14.98 -19.98
CA PHE A 601 -24.02 16.22 -19.65
C PHE A 601 -23.09 17.06 -18.79
N ASN A 602 -22.74 18.27 -19.26
CA ASN A 602 -21.83 19.18 -18.57
C ASN A 602 -22.54 20.45 -18.10
N ASN A 603 -22.58 20.67 -16.80
CA ASN A 603 -23.08 21.88 -16.15
C ASN A 603 -21.96 22.63 -15.40
N GLY A 604 -20.75 22.09 -15.39
CA GLY A 604 -19.55 22.66 -14.77
C GLY A 604 -18.44 22.90 -15.80
N HIS A 605 -17.20 22.60 -15.43
CA HIS A 605 -16.05 22.68 -16.32
C HIS A 605 -15.71 21.31 -16.92
N LEU A 606 -15.63 21.19 -18.23
CA LEU A 606 -15.24 19.96 -18.92
C LEU A 606 -14.06 20.19 -19.84
N VAL A 607 -12.97 19.49 -19.61
CA VAL A 607 -11.78 19.42 -20.47
C VAL A 607 -11.68 18.03 -21.06
N VAL A 608 -11.58 17.93 -22.38
CA VAL A 608 -11.49 16.69 -23.15
C VAL A 608 -10.22 16.72 -24.01
N GLY A 609 -9.29 15.81 -23.74
CA GLY A 609 -8.05 15.67 -24.51
C GLY A 609 -7.90 14.26 -25.09
N ASN A 610 -7.47 14.13 -26.35
CA ASN A 610 -7.12 12.87 -27.01
C ASN A 610 -8.19 11.76 -26.88
N SER A 611 -9.44 12.11 -26.75
CA SER A 611 -10.52 11.18 -26.39
C SER A 611 -11.42 10.84 -27.60
N VAL A 612 -12.16 9.74 -27.46
CA VAL A 612 -13.03 9.24 -28.52
C VAL A 612 -14.48 9.16 -28.04
N PHE A 613 -15.39 9.78 -28.78
CA PHE A 613 -16.84 9.70 -28.60
C PHE A 613 -17.43 9.01 -29.82
N ASP A 614 -17.78 7.75 -29.70
CA ASP A 614 -18.28 6.95 -30.82
C ASP A 614 -19.66 6.37 -30.56
N SER A 615 -20.56 6.55 -31.48
CA SER A 615 -21.88 5.90 -31.46
C SER A 615 -22.76 6.23 -30.26
N ASN A 616 -22.56 7.40 -29.62
CA ASN A 616 -23.42 7.84 -28.54
C ASN A 616 -24.76 8.37 -29.09
N ASP A 617 -25.84 8.27 -28.31
CA ASP A 617 -27.20 8.50 -28.83
C ASP A 617 -28.13 9.23 -27.85
N ILE A 618 -29.24 9.76 -28.41
CA ILE A 618 -30.39 10.27 -27.67
C ILE A 618 -31.60 9.38 -27.98
N VAL A 619 -32.28 8.88 -26.96
CA VAL A 619 -33.37 7.90 -27.11
C VAL A 619 -34.71 8.54 -27.44
N ASN A 620 -35.10 9.63 -26.78
CA ASN A 620 -36.34 10.33 -26.99
C ASN A 620 -36.33 11.25 -28.21
N ARG A 621 -36.46 10.71 -29.38
CA ARG A 621 -36.23 11.40 -30.66
C ARG A 621 -37.37 12.28 -31.22
N GLY A 622 -38.52 12.26 -30.66
CA GLY A 622 -39.70 12.98 -31.22
C GLY A 622 -40.36 13.97 -30.26
N SER A 623 -39.85 14.12 -29.05
CA SER A 623 -40.42 15.02 -28.06
C SER A 623 -39.96 16.45 -28.23
N ALA A 624 -40.87 17.40 -28.13
CA ALA A 624 -40.56 18.83 -28.15
C ALA A 624 -39.67 19.27 -26.95
N SER A 625 -39.56 18.40 -25.93
CA SER A 625 -38.71 18.64 -24.74
C SER A 625 -37.26 18.23 -24.92
N VAL A 626 -36.87 17.64 -26.05
CA VAL A 626 -35.50 17.21 -26.35
C VAL A 626 -34.88 17.97 -27.53
N ASP A 627 -35.51 19.08 -27.94
CA ASP A 627 -34.87 19.98 -28.92
C ASP A 627 -33.51 20.41 -28.34
N TYR A 628 -32.43 20.20 -29.13
CA TYR A 628 -31.08 20.62 -28.84
C TYR A 628 -30.18 19.69 -28.01
N GLY A 629 -30.57 18.42 -27.72
CA GLY A 629 -29.71 17.46 -27.05
C GLY A 629 -28.52 17.02 -27.91
N GLY A 630 -27.30 17.18 -27.45
CA GLY A 630 -26.06 16.66 -28.09
C GLY A 630 -25.86 15.19 -27.77
N ALA A 631 -25.64 14.35 -28.78
CA ALA A 631 -25.54 12.91 -28.53
C ALA A 631 -24.24 12.49 -27.81
N ALA A 632 -23.14 13.17 -28.08
CA ALA A 632 -21.92 12.94 -27.33
C ALA A 632 -21.86 13.85 -26.10
N ILE A 633 -21.83 15.17 -26.30
CA ILE A 633 -21.72 16.14 -25.20
C ILE A 633 -22.84 17.16 -25.27
N TYR A 634 -23.45 17.43 -24.13
CA TYR A 634 -24.32 18.58 -23.96
C TYR A 634 -23.74 19.51 -22.90
N ASN A 635 -23.34 20.73 -23.33
CA ASN A 635 -22.75 21.76 -22.48
C ASN A 635 -23.84 22.79 -22.10
N TRP A 636 -24.26 22.76 -20.83
CA TRP A 636 -25.39 23.53 -20.30
C TRP A 636 -25.01 25.00 -20.05
N TYR A 637 -25.90 25.85 -19.64
CA TYR A 637 -25.79 27.32 -19.53
C TYR A 637 -24.47 27.85 -18.94
N ASP A 638 -24.11 27.40 -17.71
CA ASP A 638 -22.90 27.81 -17.02
C ASP A 638 -21.70 26.90 -17.33
N GLY A 639 -21.93 25.90 -18.18
CA GLY A 639 -20.92 24.94 -18.56
C GLY A 639 -19.82 25.56 -19.45
N VAL A 640 -18.58 25.30 -19.11
CA VAL A 640 -17.42 25.62 -19.95
C VAL A 640 -16.85 24.34 -20.53
N LEU A 641 -16.70 24.32 -21.88
CA LEU A 641 -16.21 23.15 -22.59
C LEU A 641 -14.91 23.46 -23.31
N THR A 642 -13.88 22.65 -23.07
CA THR A 642 -12.63 22.64 -23.84
C THR A 642 -12.38 21.26 -24.43
N VAL A 643 -12.20 21.15 -25.72
CA VAL A 643 -11.91 19.89 -26.43
C VAL A 643 -10.65 20.04 -27.27
N SER A 644 -9.74 19.10 -27.20
CA SER A 644 -8.52 19.09 -28.01
C SER A 644 -8.16 17.67 -28.47
N GLY A 645 -7.64 17.56 -29.72
CA GLY A 645 -7.11 16.28 -30.22
C GLY A 645 -8.08 15.09 -30.22
N SER A 646 -9.39 15.34 -30.20
CA SER A 646 -10.41 14.32 -29.92
C SER A 646 -11.24 13.95 -31.15
N ASN A 647 -11.81 12.73 -31.11
CA ASN A 647 -12.60 12.19 -32.24
C ASN A 647 -14.07 12.01 -31.83
N PHE A 648 -14.97 12.54 -32.66
CA PHE A 648 -16.42 12.39 -32.52
C PHE A 648 -16.93 11.68 -33.75
N THR A 649 -17.33 10.41 -33.61
CA THR A 649 -17.69 9.58 -34.77
C THR A 649 -19.07 8.92 -34.57
N ASN A 650 -19.87 8.88 -35.63
CA ASN A 650 -21.12 8.14 -35.70
C ASN A 650 -22.12 8.48 -34.56
N ASN A 651 -21.99 9.61 -33.90
CA ASN A 651 -22.93 9.97 -32.86
C ASN A 651 -24.33 10.24 -33.46
N ILE A 652 -25.36 9.78 -32.78
CA ILE A 652 -26.72 9.49 -33.29
C ILE A 652 -26.75 8.31 -34.26
N LYS A 653 -27.08 7.17 -33.78
CA LYS A 653 -27.34 5.96 -34.54
C LYS A 653 -28.72 6.05 -35.22
N ASN A 654 -28.78 5.64 -36.49
CA ASN A 654 -30.05 5.49 -37.19
C ASN A 654 -30.91 6.77 -37.20
N TYR A 655 -30.31 7.95 -37.36
CA TYR A 655 -31.05 9.20 -37.55
C TYR A 655 -32.16 9.04 -38.59
N LYS A 656 -33.37 9.45 -38.21
CA LYS A 656 -34.54 9.44 -39.10
C LYS A 656 -35.05 10.85 -39.32
N ASN A 657 -35.57 11.11 -40.48
CA ASN A 657 -36.25 12.35 -40.73
C ASN A 657 -37.42 12.53 -39.75
N GLY A 658 -37.46 13.66 -39.06
CA GLY A 658 -38.41 13.94 -37.98
C GLY A 658 -37.79 13.91 -36.62
N ASP A 659 -36.64 13.26 -36.44
CA ASP A 659 -35.86 13.34 -35.23
C ASP A 659 -35.45 14.77 -34.94
N ARG A 660 -35.60 15.24 -33.69
CA ARG A 660 -35.28 16.64 -33.32
C ARG A 660 -34.05 16.67 -32.44
N LEU A 661 -32.91 16.40 -33.02
CA LEU A 661 -31.65 16.12 -32.30
C LEU A 661 -30.48 16.95 -32.86
N VAL A 662 -29.48 17.15 -32.02
CA VAL A 662 -28.15 17.62 -32.37
C VAL A 662 -27.20 16.43 -32.44
N GLY A 663 -26.25 16.44 -33.33
CA GLY A 663 -25.32 15.32 -33.55
C GLY A 663 -24.35 15.12 -32.42
N ALA A 664 -23.09 15.56 -32.57
CA ALA A 664 -22.09 15.24 -31.52
C ALA A 664 -22.16 16.20 -30.32
N ILE A 665 -21.96 17.49 -30.50
CA ILE A 665 -21.89 18.48 -29.42
C ILE A 665 -23.01 19.51 -29.52
N ALA A 666 -23.73 19.75 -28.43
CA ALA A 666 -24.60 20.88 -28.26
C ALA A 666 -24.10 21.76 -27.09
N THR A 667 -24.03 23.08 -27.30
CA THR A 667 -23.56 24.00 -26.28
C THR A 667 -24.45 25.23 -26.13
N ILE A 668 -24.87 25.52 -24.90
CA ILE A 668 -25.44 26.83 -24.52
C ILE A 668 -24.35 27.67 -23.85
N GLY A 669 -23.46 27.08 -23.09
CA GLY A 669 -22.27 27.73 -22.52
C GLY A 669 -21.14 27.89 -23.53
N ASP A 670 -20.03 28.46 -23.07
CA ASP A 670 -18.85 28.69 -23.92
C ASP A 670 -18.15 27.37 -24.30
N ALA A 671 -17.63 27.29 -25.53
CA ALA A 671 -16.94 26.11 -26.02
C ALA A 671 -15.70 26.46 -26.85
N THR A 672 -14.58 25.83 -26.55
CA THR A 672 -13.34 25.90 -27.32
C THR A 672 -12.95 24.51 -27.80
N ILE A 673 -12.79 24.34 -29.11
CA ILE A 673 -12.51 23.05 -29.76
C ILE A 673 -11.31 23.22 -30.69
N SER A 674 -10.30 22.36 -30.51
CA SER A 674 -9.09 22.40 -31.34
C SER A 674 -8.67 21.01 -31.82
N ASP A 675 -8.04 20.98 -32.96
CA ASP A 675 -7.35 19.80 -33.53
C ASP A 675 -8.16 18.50 -33.47
N SER A 676 -9.48 18.60 -33.61
CA SER A 676 -10.42 17.52 -33.37
C SER A 676 -11.12 17.06 -34.70
N TYR A 677 -11.63 15.84 -34.68
CA TYR A 677 -12.26 15.22 -35.87
C TYR A 677 -13.74 14.91 -35.59
N PHE A 678 -14.60 15.39 -36.43
CA PHE A 678 -16.03 15.14 -36.44
C PHE A 678 -16.42 14.40 -37.70
N VAL A 679 -16.68 13.10 -37.61
CA VAL A 679 -16.89 12.27 -38.79
C VAL A 679 -18.21 11.49 -38.71
N ASN A 680 -19.02 11.60 -39.75
CA ASN A 680 -20.27 10.86 -39.91
C ASN A 680 -21.26 11.03 -38.71
N ASN A 681 -21.24 12.19 -38.08
CA ASN A 681 -22.25 12.51 -37.07
C ASN A 681 -23.53 12.99 -37.74
N ALA A 682 -24.68 12.74 -37.11
CA ALA A 682 -25.94 13.11 -37.71
C ALA A 682 -26.86 13.88 -36.73
N GLY A 683 -27.58 14.87 -37.22
CA GLY A 683 -28.50 15.64 -36.38
C GLY A 683 -29.47 16.44 -37.24
N ARG A 684 -30.50 17.03 -36.59
CA ARG A 684 -31.36 17.99 -37.28
C ARG A 684 -30.70 19.36 -37.38
N TRP A 685 -30.21 19.84 -36.26
CA TRP A 685 -29.44 21.07 -36.11
C TRP A 685 -28.01 20.71 -35.79
N GLY A 686 -27.07 21.02 -36.64
CA GLY A 686 -25.67 20.65 -36.48
C GLY A 686 -25.41 19.14 -36.42
N GLY A 687 -25.01 18.53 -37.49
CA GLY A 687 -24.60 17.12 -37.47
C GLY A 687 -23.42 16.89 -36.56
N ALA A 688 -22.51 17.86 -36.46
CA ALA A 688 -21.39 17.81 -35.53
C ALA A 688 -21.55 18.74 -34.33
N ILE A 689 -21.68 20.03 -34.54
CA ILE A 689 -21.75 21.00 -33.43
C ILE A 689 -22.98 21.91 -33.55
N THR A 690 -23.64 22.18 -32.45
CA THR A 690 -24.69 23.22 -32.38
C THR A 690 -24.42 24.14 -31.21
N THR A 691 -24.54 25.45 -31.47
CA THR A 691 -24.62 26.45 -30.42
C THR A 691 -26.06 26.84 -30.16
N SER A 692 -26.39 27.26 -28.96
CA SER A 692 -27.75 27.65 -28.58
C SER A 692 -27.77 28.96 -27.74
N GLY A 693 -26.93 29.91 -28.06
CA GLY A 693 -26.89 31.22 -27.42
C GLY A 693 -28.21 32.01 -27.48
N ALA A 694 -29.08 31.68 -28.43
CA ALA A 694 -30.44 32.24 -28.48
C ALA A 694 -31.29 31.92 -27.27
N LEU A 695 -30.93 30.89 -26.48
CA LEU A 695 -31.58 30.53 -25.20
C LEU A 695 -31.15 31.42 -24.04
N LEU A 696 -30.02 32.11 -24.15
CA LEU A 696 -29.53 33.03 -23.14
C LEU A 696 -30.45 34.28 -23.00
N ALA A 697 -30.53 34.84 -21.81
CA ALA A 697 -31.42 35.96 -21.53
C ALA A 697 -30.92 37.27 -22.19
N GLY A 698 -31.85 38.06 -22.68
CA GLY A 698 -31.54 39.41 -23.22
C GLY A 698 -30.58 39.31 -24.43
N ASP A 699 -29.58 40.19 -24.42
CA ASP A 699 -28.59 40.29 -25.50
C ASP A 699 -27.32 39.42 -25.26
N ASP A 700 -27.33 38.60 -24.18
CA ASP A 700 -26.22 37.72 -23.87
C ASP A 700 -26.05 36.66 -24.98
N VAL A 701 -24.81 36.42 -25.36
CA VAL A 701 -24.42 35.40 -26.30
C VAL A 701 -23.28 34.53 -25.73
N ASN A 702 -23.25 33.26 -26.07
CA ASN A 702 -22.09 32.41 -25.77
C ASN A 702 -21.08 32.44 -26.91
N THR A 703 -19.87 31.97 -26.67
CA THR A 703 -18.79 31.96 -27.63
C THR A 703 -18.42 30.52 -28.04
N LEU A 704 -18.36 30.27 -29.36
CA LEU A 704 -17.80 29.04 -29.94
C LEU A 704 -16.48 29.37 -30.65
N THR A 705 -15.38 28.76 -30.20
CA THR A 705 -14.09 28.81 -30.90
C THR A 705 -13.71 27.44 -31.43
N VAL A 706 -13.47 27.31 -32.72
CA VAL A 706 -13.05 26.06 -33.36
C VAL A 706 -11.80 26.32 -34.21
N SER A 707 -10.74 25.53 -33.97
CA SER A 707 -9.48 25.69 -34.71
C SER A 707 -8.88 24.35 -35.12
N GLY A 708 -8.15 24.30 -36.22
CA GLY A 708 -7.39 23.14 -36.66
C GLY A 708 -8.19 21.83 -36.84
N SER A 709 -9.50 21.91 -36.83
CA SER A 709 -10.40 20.76 -36.74
C SER A 709 -10.96 20.31 -38.12
N THR A 710 -11.34 19.03 -38.19
CA THR A 710 -11.88 18.45 -39.43
C THR A 710 -13.33 17.99 -39.24
N PHE A 711 -14.22 18.44 -40.15
CA PHE A 711 -15.63 18.07 -40.21
C PHE A 711 -15.88 17.31 -41.50
N LYS A 712 -16.09 16.00 -41.41
CA LYS A 712 -16.18 15.17 -42.62
C LYS A 712 -17.43 14.28 -42.62
N GLU A 713 -18.13 14.31 -43.77
CA GLU A 713 -19.26 13.42 -44.02
C GLU A 713 -20.37 13.53 -42.94
N ASN A 714 -20.46 14.65 -42.19
CA ASN A 714 -21.54 14.90 -41.28
C ASN A 714 -22.85 15.21 -41.99
N GLY A 715 -23.98 14.82 -41.43
CA GLY A 715 -25.31 14.95 -41.98
C GLY A 715 -26.29 15.72 -41.12
N GLY A 716 -27.15 16.55 -41.73
CA GLY A 716 -28.16 17.32 -41.03
C GLY A 716 -29.26 17.90 -41.91
N LEU A 717 -30.19 18.60 -41.30
CA LEU A 717 -31.10 19.48 -42.03
C LEU A 717 -30.50 20.90 -42.16
N TYR A 718 -29.85 21.33 -41.05
CA TYR A 718 -29.26 22.65 -40.95
C TYR A 718 -27.84 22.51 -40.39
N GLY A 719 -26.86 23.18 -41.04
CA GLY A 719 -25.48 23.20 -40.58
C GLY A 719 -24.92 21.80 -40.27
N ALA A 720 -24.83 20.89 -41.25
CA ALA A 720 -24.39 19.52 -40.97
C ALA A 720 -23.02 19.44 -40.29
N GLY A 721 -22.12 20.40 -40.53
CA GLY A 721 -20.92 20.62 -39.70
C GLY A 721 -21.24 21.38 -38.44
N ILE A 722 -21.52 22.67 -38.52
CA ILE A 722 -21.78 23.56 -37.38
C ILE A 722 -23.10 24.30 -37.60
N PHE A 723 -23.98 24.30 -36.60
CA PHE A 723 -25.18 25.12 -36.56
C PHE A 723 -25.02 26.22 -35.49
N VAL A 724 -25.02 27.47 -35.90
CA VAL A 724 -24.88 28.63 -35.05
C VAL A 724 -26.25 29.25 -34.82
N TRP A 725 -26.72 29.23 -33.55
CA TRP A 725 -27.99 29.79 -33.13
C TRP A 725 -27.81 30.81 -32.01
N GLY A 726 -27.57 32.10 -32.43
CA GLY A 726 -27.45 33.23 -31.53
C GLY A 726 -26.17 33.25 -30.71
N SER A 727 -25.03 32.88 -31.29
CA SER A 727 -23.73 32.79 -30.61
C SER A 727 -22.63 33.52 -31.39
N ASP A 728 -21.70 34.15 -30.72
CA ASP A 728 -20.45 34.58 -31.34
C ASP A 728 -19.61 33.35 -31.69
N PHE A 729 -18.91 33.38 -32.85
CA PHE A 729 -18.11 32.24 -33.26
C PHE A 729 -16.83 32.60 -34.01
N THR A 730 -15.82 31.77 -33.83
CA THR A 730 -14.57 31.81 -34.57
C THR A 730 -14.24 30.41 -35.11
N VAL A 731 -14.04 30.29 -36.41
CA VAL A 731 -13.61 29.06 -37.08
C VAL A 731 -12.32 29.37 -37.83
N SER A 732 -11.22 28.74 -37.44
CA SER A 732 -9.89 28.98 -38.01
C SER A 732 -9.18 27.69 -38.37
N ASP A 733 -8.55 27.71 -39.57
CA ASP A 733 -7.71 26.62 -40.04
C ASP A 733 -8.39 25.23 -40.07
N CYS A 734 -9.72 25.23 -40.31
CA CYS A 734 -10.56 24.03 -40.28
C CYS A 734 -10.81 23.48 -41.69
N VAL A 735 -11.13 22.17 -41.73
CA VAL A 735 -11.49 21.48 -42.96
C VAL A 735 -12.93 20.95 -42.89
N PHE A 736 -13.78 21.35 -43.82
CA PHE A 736 -15.16 20.87 -43.97
C PHE A 736 -15.26 20.11 -45.32
N ASP A 737 -15.33 18.78 -45.25
CA ASP A 737 -15.37 17.95 -46.46
C ASP A 737 -16.60 17.03 -46.52
N LYS A 738 -17.33 17.09 -47.58
CA LYS A 738 -18.52 16.24 -47.86
C LYS A 738 -19.62 16.27 -46.82
N ASN A 739 -19.75 17.35 -46.10
CA ASN A 739 -20.90 17.52 -45.21
C ASN A 739 -22.16 17.76 -46.02
N THR A 740 -23.29 17.23 -45.56
CA THR A 740 -24.54 17.27 -46.34
C THR A 740 -25.72 17.74 -45.49
N ALA A 741 -26.27 18.91 -45.86
CA ALA A 741 -27.56 19.35 -45.34
C ALA A 741 -28.66 18.91 -46.33
N SER A 742 -29.17 17.70 -46.10
CA SER A 742 -30.22 17.13 -46.96
C SER A 742 -31.37 16.57 -46.12
N GLY A 743 -32.52 17.25 -46.20
CA GLY A 743 -33.77 16.69 -45.72
C GLY A 743 -34.19 15.47 -46.55
N LYS A 744 -33.97 14.26 -46.01
CA LYS A 744 -34.61 13.08 -46.59
C LYS A 744 -35.93 12.82 -45.85
N GLY A 745 -37.06 13.21 -46.44
CA GLY A 745 -38.45 12.91 -45.95
C GLY A 745 -39.35 14.14 -45.93
N ASN A 746 -40.61 13.98 -45.50
CA ASN A 746 -41.71 14.96 -45.59
C ASN A 746 -41.52 16.25 -44.74
N MET A 747 -40.32 16.82 -44.75
CA MET A 747 -40.13 18.17 -44.26
C MET A 747 -40.44 19.13 -45.35
N THR A 748 -41.02 20.28 -45.03
CA THR A 748 -41.35 21.31 -46.00
C THR A 748 -40.06 21.68 -46.79
N PRO A 749 -40.13 21.82 -48.12
CA PRO A 749 -38.95 21.91 -48.98
C PRO A 749 -38.01 23.10 -48.79
N ASN A 750 -38.21 23.92 -47.80
CA ASN A 750 -37.59 25.24 -47.73
C ASN A 750 -36.48 25.43 -46.66
N ASN A 751 -35.96 24.40 -46.09
CA ASN A 751 -35.10 24.56 -44.90
C ASN A 751 -33.88 23.61 -44.83
N ASN A 752 -33.16 23.34 -45.89
CA ASN A 752 -31.93 22.56 -45.90
C ASN A 752 -30.73 23.47 -46.18
N ASN A 753 -30.30 24.19 -45.17
CA ASN A 753 -29.37 25.30 -45.31
C ASN A 753 -27.97 24.98 -44.81
N GLY A 754 -26.94 25.53 -45.39
CA GLY A 754 -25.55 25.50 -44.97
C GLY A 754 -24.97 24.14 -44.65
N ALA A 755 -24.40 23.42 -45.62
CA ALA A 755 -23.92 22.07 -45.34
C ALA A 755 -22.74 22.00 -44.35
N ALA A 756 -21.83 22.95 -44.44
CA ALA A 756 -20.72 23.02 -43.49
C ALA A 756 -21.07 23.89 -42.26
N ILE A 757 -21.54 25.12 -42.50
CA ILE A 757 -21.92 26.05 -41.44
C ILE A 757 -23.27 26.69 -41.77
N GLU A 758 -24.14 26.73 -40.78
CA GLU A 758 -25.41 27.48 -40.81
C GLU A 758 -25.39 28.55 -39.73
N VAL A 759 -25.63 29.79 -40.05
CA VAL A 759 -25.83 30.91 -39.12
C VAL A 759 -27.27 31.37 -39.23
N THR A 760 -28.11 30.87 -38.33
CA THR A 760 -29.56 31.07 -38.40
C THR A 760 -30.06 32.35 -37.73
N ASP A 761 -31.21 32.82 -38.17
CA ASP A 761 -31.82 34.07 -37.76
C ASP A 761 -32.43 33.99 -36.34
N THR A 762 -31.91 34.79 -35.39
CA THR A 762 -32.33 34.80 -33.97
C THR A 762 -32.71 36.21 -33.46
N ASN A 763 -32.42 37.23 -34.22
CA ASN A 763 -32.45 38.66 -33.83
C ASN A 763 -31.42 39.04 -32.75
N LYS A 764 -30.37 38.25 -32.56
CA LYS A 764 -29.23 38.56 -31.69
C LYS A 764 -28.13 39.28 -32.49
N ALA A 765 -27.46 40.22 -31.86
CA ALA A 765 -26.29 40.87 -32.48
C ALA A 765 -25.07 39.93 -32.29
N ILE A 766 -24.76 39.12 -33.25
CA ILE A 766 -23.64 38.16 -33.21
C ILE A 766 -22.50 38.56 -34.16
N ALA A 767 -21.30 38.13 -33.79
CA ALA A 767 -20.09 38.29 -34.56
C ALA A 767 -19.51 36.92 -34.97
N GLY A 768 -19.15 36.78 -36.23
CA GLY A 768 -18.57 35.55 -36.77
C GLY A 768 -17.26 35.76 -37.51
N ILE A 769 -16.25 34.96 -37.24
CA ILE A 769 -14.96 34.98 -37.95
C ILE A 769 -14.68 33.59 -38.52
N ILE A 770 -14.42 33.51 -39.82
CA ILE A 770 -13.99 32.32 -40.55
C ILE A 770 -12.67 32.66 -41.24
N THR A 771 -11.60 31.96 -40.91
CA THR A 771 -10.28 32.27 -41.48
C THR A 771 -9.48 31.02 -41.76
N GLY A 772 -8.62 31.04 -42.79
CA GLY A 772 -7.71 29.96 -43.13
C GLY A 772 -8.36 28.60 -43.40
N SER A 773 -9.68 28.57 -43.55
CA SER A 773 -10.46 27.33 -43.54
C SER A 773 -10.78 26.82 -44.97
N LYS A 774 -10.97 25.49 -45.09
CA LYS A 774 -11.22 24.86 -46.36
C LYS A 774 -12.57 24.14 -46.40
N PHE A 775 -13.40 24.48 -47.35
CA PHE A 775 -14.74 23.93 -47.56
C PHE A 775 -14.77 23.15 -48.91
N THR A 776 -14.89 21.83 -48.84
CA THR A 776 -14.79 21.00 -50.04
C THR A 776 -15.96 20.03 -50.16
N ASN A 777 -16.53 19.96 -51.37
CA ASN A 777 -17.55 18.95 -51.70
C ASN A 777 -18.80 18.96 -50.77
N ASN A 778 -19.05 20.05 -50.06
CA ASN A 778 -20.23 20.16 -49.24
C ASN A 778 -21.50 20.37 -50.08
N LYS A 779 -22.64 19.83 -49.63
CA LYS A 779 -23.89 19.87 -50.40
C LYS A 779 -25.10 20.22 -49.52
N ALA A 780 -25.87 21.26 -49.98
CA ALA A 780 -27.13 21.68 -49.33
C ALA A 780 -28.22 22.05 -50.40
N GLN A 781 -29.36 22.50 -49.93
CA GLN A 781 -30.35 23.14 -50.79
C GLN A 781 -30.01 24.63 -51.00
N TYR A 782 -29.59 25.30 -49.93
CA TYR A 782 -29.11 26.68 -49.92
C TYR A 782 -27.74 26.72 -49.27
N GLY A 783 -26.83 27.59 -49.70
CA GLY A 783 -25.49 27.66 -49.18
C GLY A 783 -24.75 26.33 -49.20
N GLY A 784 -24.24 25.87 -50.32
CA GLY A 784 -23.63 24.53 -50.44
C GLY A 784 -22.57 24.25 -49.39
N ALA A 785 -21.83 25.31 -48.94
CA ALA A 785 -20.97 25.25 -47.75
C ALA A 785 -21.58 26.04 -46.60
N ILE A 786 -21.85 27.33 -46.76
CA ILE A 786 -22.28 28.22 -45.67
C ILE A 786 -23.60 28.90 -46.00
N ASP A 787 -24.54 28.96 -45.08
CA ASP A 787 -25.72 29.83 -45.10
C ASP A 787 -25.66 30.85 -44.00
N ILE A 788 -25.92 32.12 -44.30
CA ILE A 788 -25.78 33.26 -43.35
C ILE A 788 -27.06 34.05 -43.31
N CYS A 789 -27.82 34.01 -42.21
CA CYS A 789 -29.07 34.71 -42.05
C CYS A 789 -28.97 35.94 -41.11
N GLU A 790 -27.96 36.03 -40.25
CA GLU A 790 -27.75 37.17 -39.33
C GLU A 790 -26.27 37.39 -39.01
N GLY A 791 -25.96 38.49 -38.33
CA GLY A 791 -24.66 38.78 -37.74
C GLY A 791 -23.68 39.58 -38.62
N ASN A 792 -22.58 40.00 -38.00
CA ASN A 792 -21.44 40.61 -38.68
C ASN A 792 -20.38 39.50 -38.92
N ILE A 793 -20.32 38.99 -40.15
CA ILE A 793 -19.52 37.80 -40.49
C ILE A 793 -18.32 38.18 -41.35
N LYS A 794 -17.13 37.82 -40.90
CA LYS A 794 -15.88 38.05 -41.62
C LYS A 794 -15.26 36.73 -42.09
N ILE A 795 -15.06 36.59 -43.40
CA ILE A 795 -14.45 35.41 -44.03
C ILE A 795 -13.12 35.85 -44.66
N THR A 796 -12.01 35.25 -44.21
CA THR A 796 -10.69 35.60 -44.74
C THR A 796 -9.86 34.40 -45.09
N ASP A 797 -9.04 34.53 -46.12
CA ASP A 797 -8.00 33.57 -46.47
C ASP A 797 -8.51 32.10 -46.57
N SER A 798 -9.76 31.89 -46.98
CA SER A 798 -10.46 30.60 -46.97
C SER A 798 -10.70 30.08 -48.40
N GLU A 799 -10.83 28.77 -48.55
CA GLU A 799 -10.97 28.10 -49.84
C GLU A 799 -12.29 27.33 -49.94
N PHE A 800 -13.08 27.58 -50.98
CA PHE A 800 -14.36 26.94 -51.25
C PHE A 800 -14.29 26.20 -52.59
N VAL A 801 -14.26 24.84 -52.55
CA VAL A 801 -14.01 24.03 -53.75
C VAL A 801 -15.08 22.98 -53.95
N ASN A 802 -15.66 22.94 -55.12
CA ASN A 802 -16.67 21.92 -55.52
C ASN A 802 -17.89 21.85 -54.59
N ASN A 803 -18.22 22.89 -53.85
CA ASN A 803 -19.45 22.90 -53.04
C ASN A 803 -20.66 23.09 -53.98
N SER A 804 -21.80 22.54 -53.58
CA SER A 804 -22.99 22.58 -54.41
C SER A 804 -24.28 22.86 -53.64
N ALA A 805 -25.12 23.73 -54.19
CA ALA A 805 -26.47 23.93 -53.69
C ALA A 805 -27.52 23.55 -54.77
N ASP A 806 -28.63 22.99 -54.37
CA ASP A 806 -29.68 22.65 -55.34
C ASP A 806 -30.40 23.91 -55.87
N VAL A 807 -30.45 24.98 -55.05
CA VAL A 807 -31.17 26.23 -55.39
C VAL A 807 -30.22 27.44 -55.48
N GLU A 808 -29.65 27.89 -54.36
CA GLU A 808 -28.93 29.14 -54.24
C GLU A 808 -27.60 29.02 -53.53
N GLY A 809 -26.60 29.82 -53.90
CA GLY A 809 -25.32 29.91 -53.24
C GLY A 809 -24.51 28.62 -53.26
N GLY A 810 -23.89 28.26 -54.38
CA GLY A 810 -23.13 27.00 -54.50
C GLY A 810 -22.07 26.82 -53.42
N ALA A 811 -21.48 27.91 -52.95
CA ALA A 811 -20.65 27.93 -51.73
C ALA A 811 -21.32 28.68 -50.60
N ILE A 812 -21.74 29.92 -50.78
CA ILE A 812 -22.29 30.75 -49.75
C ILE A 812 -23.65 31.32 -50.18
N ASP A 813 -24.66 31.20 -49.33
CA ASP A 813 -25.92 31.93 -49.42
C ASP A 813 -26.01 32.99 -48.32
N ILE A 814 -26.29 34.23 -48.67
CA ILE A 814 -26.50 35.33 -47.74
C ILE A 814 -27.97 35.75 -47.85
N ASN A 815 -28.78 35.22 -46.95
CA ASN A 815 -30.22 35.33 -47.04
C ASN A 815 -30.82 35.60 -45.67
N THR A 816 -31.97 36.19 -45.56
CA THR A 816 -32.62 36.48 -44.28
C THR A 816 -34.11 36.74 -44.44
N VAL A 817 -34.89 36.34 -43.45
CA VAL A 817 -36.28 36.72 -43.30
C VAL A 817 -36.41 37.96 -42.37
N ASN A 818 -35.66 38.03 -41.29
CA ASN A 818 -35.77 39.05 -40.27
C ASN A 818 -34.40 39.71 -39.88
N GLY A 819 -33.26 39.08 -40.15
CA GLY A 819 -31.93 39.56 -39.87
C GLY A 819 -31.41 40.59 -40.88
N ASN A 820 -30.28 41.22 -40.56
CA ASN A 820 -29.52 42.06 -41.48
C ASN A 820 -28.05 41.64 -41.46
N PRO A 821 -27.67 40.57 -42.12
CA PRO A 821 -26.29 40.11 -42.10
C PRO A 821 -25.39 41.13 -42.84
N GLU A 822 -24.25 41.45 -42.25
CA GLU A 822 -23.15 42.19 -42.87
C GLU A 822 -21.99 41.22 -43.12
N VAL A 823 -21.69 40.92 -44.41
CA VAL A 823 -20.68 39.90 -44.72
C VAL A 823 -19.48 40.55 -45.43
N SER A 824 -18.29 40.27 -44.94
CA SER A 824 -17.04 40.70 -45.59
C SER A 824 -16.16 39.51 -45.94
N ILE A 825 -15.78 39.38 -47.20
CA ILE A 825 -14.95 38.27 -47.71
C ILE A 825 -13.66 38.86 -48.28
N SER A 826 -12.50 38.40 -47.83
CA SER A 826 -11.22 38.84 -48.41
C SER A 826 -10.17 37.71 -48.46
N GLY A 827 -9.26 37.81 -49.43
CA GLY A 827 -8.16 36.87 -49.59
C GLY A 827 -8.57 35.42 -49.91
N SER A 828 -9.83 35.19 -50.23
CA SER A 828 -10.42 33.83 -50.34
C SER A 828 -10.51 33.34 -51.79
N LYS A 829 -10.77 32.02 -51.97
CA LYS A 829 -10.90 31.40 -53.29
C LYS A 829 -12.18 30.60 -53.39
N PHE A 830 -12.88 30.75 -54.53
CA PHE A 830 -14.09 30.03 -54.85
C PHE A 830 -13.89 29.30 -56.17
N ILE A 831 -13.82 27.97 -56.14
CA ILE A 831 -13.43 27.15 -57.30
C ILE A 831 -14.48 26.06 -57.57
N ASN A 832 -15.01 25.98 -58.77
CA ASN A 832 -15.93 24.96 -59.25
C ASN A 832 -17.19 24.79 -58.39
N ASN A 833 -17.65 25.79 -57.68
CA ASN A 833 -18.89 25.74 -56.90
C ASN A 833 -20.10 25.90 -57.87
N SER A 834 -21.23 25.28 -57.50
CA SER A 834 -22.39 25.24 -58.39
C SER A 834 -23.75 25.36 -57.67
N ALA A 835 -24.69 26.09 -58.27
CA ALA A 835 -26.08 26.16 -57.83
C ALA A 835 -27.00 26.51 -59.00
N SER A 836 -28.30 26.66 -58.81
CA SER A 836 -29.20 27.21 -59.82
C SER A 836 -29.01 28.71 -59.95
N TYR A 837 -28.72 29.40 -58.85
CA TYR A 837 -28.39 30.81 -58.81
C TYR A 837 -27.14 31.05 -57.97
N GLY A 838 -26.20 31.90 -58.42
CA GLY A 838 -24.97 32.24 -57.73
C GLY A 838 -24.07 31.02 -57.48
N GLY A 839 -23.33 30.56 -58.49
CA GLY A 839 -22.52 29.39 -58.42
C GLY A 839 -21.51 29.40 -57.25
N ALA A 840 -21.00 30.57 -56.86
CA ALA A 840 -20.24 30.74 -55.65
C ALA A 840 -21.09 31.38 -54.53
N ILE A 841 -21.64 32.58 -54.77
CA ILE A 841 -22.32 33.35 -53.74
C ILE A 841 -23.67 33.85 -54.22
N VAL A 842 -24.73 33.71 -53.38
CA VAL A 842 -25.96 34.50 -53.50
C VAL A 842 -25.98 35.56 -52.43
N ASN A 843 -26.40 36.76 -52.73
CA ASN A 843 -26.43 37.88 -51.82
C ASN A 843 -27.77 38.62 -51.91
N VAL A 844 -28.43 38.78 -50.79
CA VAL A 844 -29.67 39.55 -50.63
C VAL A 844 -29.46 40.78 -49.77
N LYS A 845 -28.29 40.93 -49.07
CA LYS A 845 -28.00 41.96 -48.08
C LYS A 845 -26.62 42.64 -48.32
N ASP A 846 -25.97 43.12 -47.26
CA ASP A 846 -24.70 43.80 -47.33
C ASP A 846 -23.52 42.87 -47.49
N LEU A 847 -22.88 42.86 -48.66
CA LEU A 847 -21.70 42.01 -48.98
C LEU A 847 -20.54 42.88 -49.45
N THR A 848 -19.40 42.75 -48.83
CA THR A 848 -18.11 43.32 -49.28
C THR A 848 -17.14 42.22 -49.69
N VAL A 849 -16.62 42.23 -50.92
CA VAL A 849 -15.64 41.26 -51.40
C VAL A 849 -14.36 41.96 -51.82
N ARG A 850 -13.17 41.53 -51.35
CA ARG A 850 -11.87 42.08 -51.64
C ARG A 850 -10.82 41.01 -51.89
N ASN A 851 -9.93 41.19 -52.86
CA ASN A 851 -8.80 40.31 -53.09
C ASN A 851 -9.16 38.80 -53.15
N THR A 852 -10.31 38.47 -53.71
CA THR A 852 -10.90 37.12 -53.75
C THR A 852 -10.95 36.60 -55.16
N GLU A 853 -10.60 35.33 -55.33
CA GLU A 853 -10.53 34.66 -56.65
C GLU A 853 -11.78 33.78 -56.87
N PHE A 854 -12.35 33.88 -58.05
CA PHE A 854 -13.51 33.07 -58.52
C PHE A 854 -13.16 32.32 -59.81
N VAL A 855 -13.16 30.99 -59.78
CA VAL A 855 -12.79 30.15 -60.91
C VAL A 855 -13.87 29.08 -61.14
N ASN A 856 -14.39 29.04 -62.35
CA ASN A 856 -15.33 28.03 -62.87
C ASN A 856 -16.59 27.81 -61.99
N ASN A 857 -17.05 28.81 -61.28
CA ASN A 857 -18.32 28.71 -60.54
C ASN A 857 -19.52 28.85 -61.51
N THR A 858 -20.57 28.04 -61.31
CA THR A 858 -21.66 27.91 -62.32
C THR A 858 -23.04 28.11 -61.66
N PRO A 859 -24.00 28.97 -62.25
CA PRO A 859 -23.88 29.66 -63.53
C PRO A 859 -23.01 30.92 -63.40
N ASP A 860 -23.16 31.75 -62.39
CA ASP A 860 -22.45 33.02 -62.18
C ASP A 860 -21.71 32.95 -60.84
N ALA A 861 -20.52 33.63 -60.74
CA ALA A 861 -19.80 33.61 -59.48
C ALA A 861 -20.59 34.21 -58.29
N ILE A 862 -21.20 35.39 -58.53
CA ILE A 862 -22.04 36.09 -57.54
C ILE A 862 -23.37 36.46 -58.20
N PHE A 863 -24.44 36.11 -57.48
CA PHE A 863 -25.79 36.56 -57.87
C PHE A 863 -26.33 37.48 -56.77
N ASN A 864 -26.67 38.72 -57.13
CA ASN A 864 -27.27 39.69 -56.20
C ASN A 864 -28.77 39.84 -56.55
N TYR A 865 -29.63 39.62 -55.54
CA TYR A 865 -31.03 40.02 -55.64
C TYR A 865 -31.15 41.54 -55.64
N VAL A 866 -31.87 42.15 -56.58
CA VAL A 866 -32.08 43.60 -56.72
C VAL A 866 -33.31 44.00 -55.94
#